data_cc60a49832fbd2f2d07d8bcc87eca957
#
_entry.id   cc60a49832fbd2f2d07d8bcc87eca957
#
_cell.length_a   1.000
_cell.length_b   1.000
_cell.length_c   1.000
_cell.angle_alpha   90.00
_cell.angle_beta   90.00
_cell.angle_gamma   90.00
#
_symmetry.space_group_name_H-M   'P 1'
#
loop_
_entity.id
_entity.type
_entity.pdbx_description
1 polymer ?
#
loop_
_entity_poly.entity_id
_entity_poly.type
_entity_poly.pdbx_seq_one_letter_code
_entity_poly.pdbx_strand_id
1 'polypeptide(L)'
;MENLIFEILKMAGFIVVLFLCCLWLVKDKRSFYKFRDWGLIPLTALAGFVIYCIGYWEAGTKESLITLVVRSFLSTFHMFFLHSDLLEVRHHMHTNATYMFAFSIIHFAAFLVSFLVVLQLFGKQFLSWLKLKLSTPKDSYIFFDLNEGAVALAEDLLKKDRKRFILFIDKNVKHKLVAFPKINLSLPRLRDKESLFEKISKTEAVFLKKDFSEEVAFDELKISKLVDKSVCRMFFLSENEDYNIHMSLKVIGEIRRLQLLPKELRLYVNADSEELIDLFSKKIGPLNVEVHIFNRSKLAAQELITNYPPVNALKLETSKAVALSDFSMLIIGFGNMGSEALKAMIEQGQFVGSTFRATIIDKEMKCKAGLFEHYYPGLKNYQLEYHEAEVNSSEFFNLLKDKLAGLKYILVALGEDELNIKTAVELSHFISRETDNDQIKILTDVYNTRDYSYIQQAKECFKEICLYGSNDNIYTEDIIINESREMTARKIHAYYNAQKAVEKQVPWQALSPIKKMTNISAASHIYTKLQLAGLTPQDFAQWSTEEEYVKALGNERFENLAKGEHLHWNATLFVHEWDVWHLSDIPDFVSVNKDEKHKKHACLVDWEELKKVEERFGEPYRKYDRDSVRNIWELAKANLL
;
A
#
# COMPACT_ATOMS: atom_id res chain seq x y z
N MET A 1 -27.48 -32.79 53.42
CA MET A 1 -26.62 -31.65 52.99
C MET A 1 -25.35 -32.10 52.28
N GLU A 2 -24.62 -33.05 52.85
CA GLU A 2 -23.36 -33.54 52.23
C GLU A 2 -23.51 -34.11 50.79
N ASN A 3 -24.57 -34.92 50.54
CA ASN A 3 -24.87 -35.42 49.19
C ASN A 3 -25.18 -34.32 48.18
N LEU A 4 -25.84 -33.23 48.61
CA LEU A 4 -26.19 -32.11 47.75
C LEU A 4 -24.93 -31.29 47.40
N ILE A 5 -24.04 -31.08 48.37
CA ILE A 5 -22.75 -30.39 48.16
C ILE A 5 -21.86 -31.21 47.21
N PHE A 6 -21.82 -32.52 47.34
CA PHE A 6 -21.06 -33.41 46.48
C PHE A 6 -21.57 -33.42 45.02
N GLU A 7 -22.89 -33.40 44.82
CA GLU A 7 -23.49 -33.29 43.48
C GLU A 7 -23.26 -31.89 42.86
N ILE A 8 -23.29 -30.81 43.65
CA ILE A 8 -22.94 -29.46 43.19
C ILE A 8 -21.47 -29.37 42.81
N LEU A 9 -20.56 -30.00 43.53
CA LEU A 9 -19.13 -30.05 43.23
C LEU A 9 -18.84 -30.86 41.94
N LYS A 10 -19.54 -31.98 41.71
CA LYS A 10 -19.48 -32.73 40.46
C LYS A 10 -19.96 -31.89 39.27
N MET A 11 -21.06 -31.18 39.43
CA MET A 11 -21.60 -30.27 38.40
C MET A 11 -20.61 -29.13 38.09
N ALA A 12 -20.06 -28.50 39.13
CA ALA A 12 -19.05 -27.46 38.97
C ALA A 12 -17.79 -27.97 38.28
N GLY A 13 -17.30 -29.16 38.68
CA GLY A 13 -16.17 -29.82 38.01
C GLY A 13 -16.46 -30.12 36.51
N PHE A 14 -17.65 -30.61 36.20
CA PHE A 14 -18.08 -30.86 34.82
C PHE A 14 -18.15 -29.58 33.99
N ILE A 15 -18.68 -28.48 34.53
CA ILE A 15 -18.73 -27.16 33.88
C ILE A 15 -17.32 -26.63 33.64
N VAL A 16 -16.39 -26.79 34.61
CA VAL A 16 -14.99 -26.38 34.44
C VAL A 16 -14.29 -27.19 33.35
N VAL A 17 -14.48 -28.51 33.30
CA VAL A 17 -13.92 -29.38 32.24
C VAL A 17 -14.48 -28.99 30.88
N LEU A 18 -15.78 -28.74 30.79
CA LEU A 18 -16.41 -28.26 29.54
C LEU A 18 -15.85 -26.90 29.11
N PHE A 19 -15.66 -25.97 30.01
CA PHE A 19 -15.09 -24.66 29.76
C PHE A 19 -13.62 -24.78 29.29
N LEU A 20 -12.84 -25.65 29.92
CA LEU A 20 -11.45 -25.94 29.49
C LEU A 20 -11.41 -26.63 28.14
N CYS A 21 -12.32 -27.55 27.84
CA CYS A 21 -12.47 -28.15 26.50
C CYS A 21 -12.84 -27.09 25.47
N CYS A 22 -13.75 -26.17 25.78
CA CYS A 22 -14.09 -25.06 24.89
C CYS A 22 -12.90 -24.12 24.67
N LEU A 23 -12.11 -23.80 25.68
CA LEU A 23 -10.89 -22.99 25.55
C LEU A 23 -9.82 -23.71 24.72
N TRP A 24 -9.66 -25.02 24.88
CA TRP A 24 -8.75 -25.83 24.09
C TRP A 24 -9.17 -25.90 22.61
N LEU A 25 -10.46 -26.09 22.35
CA LEU A 25 -11.06 -26.12 21.02
C LEU A 25 -10.97 -24.75 20.28
N VAL A 26 -10.95 -23.64 21.02
CA VAL A 26 -10.75 -22.28 20.45
C VAL A 26 -9.29 -22.06 20.00
N LYS A 27 -8.32 -22.83 20.51
CA LYS A 27 -6.91 -22.68 20.20
C LYS A 27 -6.56 -23.12 18.76
N ASP A 28 -7.27 -24.14 18.21
CA ASP A 28 -7.15 -24.56 16.82
C ASP A 28 -8.46 -24.37 16.04
N LYS A 29 -8.67 -23.15 15.57
CA LYS A 29 -9.92 -22.71 14.93
C LYS A 29 -10.31 -23.52 13.71
N ARG A 30 -9.34 -23.98 12.89
CA ARG A 30 -9.61 -24.61 11.58
C ARG A 30 -10.11 -26.04 11.71
N SER A 31 -9.49 -26.83 12.58
CA SER A 31 -9.92 -28.18 12.90
C SER A 31 -11.23 -28.18 13.67
N PHE A 32 -11.43 -27.20 14.56
CA PHE A 32 -12.66 -27.03 15.34
C PHE A 32 -13.89 -26.77 14.45
N TYR A 33 -13.81 -25.82 13.50
CA TYR A 33 -14.96 -25.52 12.61
C TYR A 33 -15.33 -26.73 11.73
N LYS A 34 -14.35 -27.47 11.22
CA LYS A 34 -14.61 -28.70 10.48
C LYS A 34 -15.29 -29.76 11.36
N PHE A 35 -14.77 -29.98 12.56
CA PHE A 35 -15.33 -30.95 13.50
C PHE A 35 -16.75 -30.56 13.93
N ARG A 36 -17.02 -29.28 14.19
CA ARG A 36 -18.37 -28.79 14.53
C ARG A 36 -19.34 -29.02 13.36
N ASP A 37 -19.01 -28.57 12.17
CA ASP A 37 -19.95 -28.52 11.04
C ASP A 37 -20.22 -29.93 10.47
N TRP A 38 -19.23 -30.80 10.41
CA TRP A 38 -19.32 -32.15 9.83
C TRP A 38 -19.43 -33.28 10.85
N GLY A 39 -19.20 -33.00 12.10
CA GLY A 39 -19.24 -33.99 13.17
C GLY A 39 -20.28 -33.64 14.26
N LEU A 40 -20.06 -32.56 14.99
CA LEU A 40 -20.81 -32.26 16.20
C LEU A 40 -22.29 -31.95 15.97
N ILE A 41 -22.63 -31.13 14.96
CA ILE A 41 -24.02 -30.80 14.61
C ILE A 41 -24.79 -32.03 14.15
N PRO A 42 -24.33 -32.80 13.15
CA PRO A 42 -25.06 -34.00 12.69
C PRO A 42 -25.16 -35.07 13.77
N LEU A 43 -24.08 -35.26 14.56
CA LEU A 43 -24.09 -36.25 15.67
C LEU A 43 -25.09 -35.87 16.75
N THR A 44 -25.14 -34.59 17.16
CA THR A 44 -26.10 -34.11 18.16
C THR A 44 -27.56 -34.22 17.64
N ALA A 45 -27.77 -33.90 16.36
CA ALA A 45 -29.09 -34.04 15.73
C ALA A 45 -29.53 -35.52 15.65
N LEU A 46 -28.60 -36.41 15.25
CA LEU A 46 -28.91 -37.86 15.22
C LEU A 46 -29.19 -38.41 16.61
N ALA A 47 -28.38 -38.03 17.62
CA ALA A 47 -28.59 -38.44 18.99
C ALA A 47 -29.92 -37.92 19.55
N GLY A 48 -30.26 -36.64 19.24
CA GLY A 48 -31.55 -36.04 19.61
C GLY A 48 -32.74 -36.80 18.96
N PHE A 49 -32.61 -37.11 17.67
CA PHE A 49 -33.64 -37.87 16.98
C PHE A 49 -33.85 -39.23 17.61
N VAL A 50 -32.79 -39.98 17.87
CA VAL A 50 -32.88 -41.31 18.53
C VAL A 50 -33.49 -41.23 19.92
N ILE A 51 -33.05 -40.27 20.77
CA ILE A 51 -33.54 -40.14 22.12
C ILE A 51 -35.05 -39.78 22.15
N TYR A 52 -35.53 -38.94 21.24
CA TYR A 52 -36.95 -38.63 21.10
C TYR A 52 -37.73 -39.78 20.52
N CYS A 53 -37.22 -40.55 19.55
CA CYS A 53 -37.88 -41.76 19.05
C CYS A 53 -38.09 -42.77 20.18
N ILE A 54 -37.07 -43.03 21.01
CA ILE A 54 -37.19 -43.92 22.16
C ILE A 54 -38.25 -43.41 23.15
N GLY A 55 -38.18 -42.11 23.48
CA GLY A 55 -39.08 -41.50 24.42
C GLY A 55 -40.56 -41.56 24.00
N TYR A 56 -40.86 -41.26 22.75
CA TYR A 56 -42.23 -41.32 22.24
C TYR A 56 -42.73 -42.76 22.00
N TRP A 57 -41.81 -43.69 21.65
CA TRP A 57 -42.16 -45.10 21.55
C TRP A 57 -42.57 -45.67 22.91
N GLU A 58 -41.81 -45.43 23.97
CA GLU A 58 -42.08 -45.89 25.30
C GLU A 58 -43.30 -45.19 25.94
N ALA A 59 -43.61 -43.97 25.49
CA ALA A 59 -44.80 -43.24 25.90
C ALA A 59 -46.12 -43.93 25.47
N GLY A 60 -46.06 -44.96 24.64
CA GLY A 60 -47.21 -45.81 24.30
C GLY A 60 -48.28 -45.11 23.48
N THR A 61 -47.94 -44.05 22.76
CA THR A 61 -48.86 -43.33 21.86
C THR A 61 -49.25 -44.25 20.73
N LYS A 62 -50.58 -44.45 20.49
CA LYS A 62 -51.11 -45.21 19.36
C LYS A 62 -50.93 -44.49 18.03
N GLU A 63 -49.84 -43.77 17.88
CA GLU A 63 -49.50 -43.00 16.67
C GLU A 63 -48.96 -43.93 15.59
N SER A 64 -49.17 -43.55 14.33
CA SER A 64 -48.51 -44.23 13.23
C SER A 64 -47.01 -44.05 13.26
N LEU A 65 -46.24 -45.02 12.77
CA LEU A 65 -44.77 -44.91 12.67
C LEU A 65 -44.33 -43.63 12.00
N ILE A 66 -45.05 -43.17 10.98
CA ILE A 66 -44.76 -41.93 10.25
C ILE A 66 -44.91 -40.72 11.17
N THR A 67 -45.97 -40.65 11.95
CA THR A 67 -46.24 -39.57 12.91
C THR A 67 -45.15 -39.51 13.99
N LEU A 68 -44.73 -40.65 14.51
CA LEU A 68 -43.62 -40.75 15.48
C LEU A 68 -42.30 -40.22 14.91
N VAL A 69 -41.95 -40.61 13.71
CA VAL A 69 -40.73 -40.14 13.02
C VAL A 69 -40.76 -38.62 12.82
N VAL A 70 -41.86 -38.09 12.26
CA VAL A 70 -42.03 -36.65 12.02
C VAL A 70 -41.96 -35.85 13.34
N ARG A 71 -42.63 -36.33 14.38
CA ARG A 71 -42.65 -35.71 15.71
C ARG A 71 -41.25 -35.69 16.33
N SER A 72 -40.54 -36.83 16.28
CA SER A 72 -39.15 -36.92 16.77
C SER A 72 -38.19 -35.97 16.03
N PHE A 73 -38.42 -35.84 14.72
CA PHE A 73 -37.65 -34.89 13.92
C PHE A 73 -37.93 -33.43 14.32
N LEU A 74 -39.19 -33.05 14.50
CA LEU A 74 -39.55 -31.69 14.96
C LEU A 74 -39.02 -31.38 16.36
N SER A 75 -39.14 -32.31 17.30
CA SER A 75 -38.62 -32.14 18.64
C SER A 75 -37.10 -32.05 18.68
N THR A 76 -36.41 -32.79 17.83
CA THR A 76 -34.95 -32.65 17.61
C THR A 76 -34.59 -31.26 17.09
N PHE A 77 -35.36 -30.75 16.14
CA PHE A 77 -35.17 -29.40 15.64
C PHE A 77 -35.39 -28.32 16.75
N HIS A 78 -36.50 -28.47 17.50
CA HIS A 78 -36.83 -27.59 18.60
C HIS A 78 -35.75 -27.57 19.70
N MET A 79 -35.08 -28.71 19.94
CA MET A 79 -33.98 -28.82 20.93
C MET A 79 -32.85 -27.80 20.69
N PHE A 80 -32.51 -27.48 19.42
CA PHE A 80 -31.52 -26.48 19.11
C PHE A 80 -31.99 -25.03 19.39
N PHE A 81 -33.31 -24.81 19.53
CA PHE A 81 -33.91 -23.53 19.93
C PHE A 81 -34.23 -23.43 21.39
N LEU A 82 -33.61 -24.26 22.24
CA LEU A 82 -33.83 -24.31 23.68
C LEU A 82 -35.27 -24.71 24.07
N HIS A 83 -36.00 -25.34 23.17
CA HIS A 83 -37.30 -25.90 23.49
C HIS A 83 -37.18 -27.41 23.68
N SER A 84 -37.89 -27.95 24.65
CA SER A 84 -37.81 -29.37 25.00
C SER A 84 -39.19 -29.91 25.29
N ASP A 85 -39.52 -31.02 24.66
CA ASP A 85 -40.77 -31.79 24.94
C ASP A 85 -40.57 -32.76 26.12
N LEU A 86 -39.75 -32.31 27.08
CA LEU A 86 -39.39 -33.08 28.26
C LEU A 86 -40.62 -33.55 29.06
N LEU A 87 -41.67 -32.73 29.15
CA LEU A 87 -42.86 -33.04 29.95
C LEU A 87 -43.57 -34.31 29.42
N GLU A 88 -43.69 -34.46 28.13
CA GLU A 88 -44.32 -35.60 27.51
C GLU A 88 -43.51 -36.89 27.66
N VAL A 89 -42.16 -36.79 27.47
CA VAL A 89 -41.25 -37.92 27.61
C VAL A 89 -41.03 -38.28 29.09
N ARG A 90 -40.91 -37.30 29.97
CA ARG A 90 -40.65 -37.49 31.39
C ARG A 90 -41.77 -38.27 32.08
N HIS A 91 -43.02 -38.07 31.73
CA HIS A 91 -44.15 -38.75 32.37
C HIS A 91 -44.03 -40.29 32.30
N HIS A 92 -43.42 -40.83 31.27
CA HIS A 92 -43.23 -42.27 31.03
C HIS A 92 -41.82 -42.78 31.38
N MET A 93 -40.78 -41.90 31.26
CA MET A 93 -39.36 -42.27 31.39
C MET A 93 -38.68 -41.77 32.67
N HIS A 94 -39.42 -41.15 33.62
CA HIS A 94 -38.86 -40.52 34.83
C HIS A 94 -38.14 -41.50 35.77
N THR A 95 -38.48 -42.78 35.73
CA THR A 95 -37.84 -43.84 36.52
C THR A 95 -36.56 -44.37 35.90
N ASN A 96 -36.33 -44.10 34.62
CA ASN A 96 -35.12 -44.55 33.92
C ASN A 96 -34.02 -43.49 34.02
N ALA A 97 -33.15 -43.62 35.06
CA ALA A 97 -32.08 -42.67 35.30
C ALA A 97 -31.11 -42.55 34.14
N THR A 98 -30.79 -43.64 33.45
CA THR A 98 -29.88 -43.67 32.32
C THR A 98 -30.42 -42.87 31.12
N TYR A 99 -31.72 -43.05 30.80
CA TYR A 99 -32.39 -42.31 29.75
C TYR A 99 -32.41 -40.81 30.08
N MET A 100 -32.84 -40.44 31.28
CA MET A 100 -32.89 -39.04 31.70
C MET A 100 -31.51 -38.36 31.71
N PHE A 101 -30.47 -39.09 32.04
CA PHE A 101 -29.09 -38.60 31.98
C PHE A 101 -28.67 -38.37 30.50
N ALA A 102 -28.91 -39.36 29.60
CA ALA A 102 -28.59 -39.21 28.21
C ALA A 102 -29.39 -38.08 27.56
N PHE A 103 -30.66 -37.94 27.85
CA PHE A 103 -31.54 -36.83 27.41
C PHE A 103 -30.96 -35.47 27.82
N SER A 104 -30.55 -35.33 29.07
CA SER A 104 -29.98 -34.08 29.60
C SER A 104 -28.64 -33.70 28.89
N ILE A 105 -27.76 -34.69 28.65
CA ILE A 105 -26.48 -34.47 27.96
C ILE A 105 -26.71 -34.03 26.52
N ILE A 106 -27.63 -34.70 25.79
CA ILE A 106 -27.91 -34.38 24.39
C ILE A 106 -28.51 -32.97 24.29
N HIS A 107 -29.41 -32.57 25.16
CA HIS A 107 -29.96 -31.22 25.17
C HIS A 107 -28.93 -30.15 25.53
N PHE A 108 -28.03 -30.46 26.47
CA PHE A 108 -26.92 -29.57 26.78
C PHE A 108 -25.95 -29.43 25.61
N ALA A 109 -25.69 -30.53 24.91
CA ALA A 109 -24.85 -30.49 23.67
C ALA A 109 -25.52 -29.64 22.60
N ALA A 110 -26.85 -29.76 22.41
CA ALA A 110 -27.58 -28.93 21.44
C ALA A 110 -27.53 -27.44 21.79
N PHE A 111 -27.72 -27.11 23.10
CA PHE A 111 -27.53 -25.74 23.61
C PHE A 111 -26.13 -25.21 23.29
N LEU A 112 -25.10 -26.01 23.60
CA LEU A 112 -23.72 -25.63 23.36
C LEU A 112 -23.45 -25.38 21.85
N VAL A 113 -23.96 -26.27 20.98
CA VAL A 113 -23.87 -26.13 19.55
C VAL A 113 -24.53 -24.84 19.07
N SER A 114 -25.77 -24.58 19.51
CA SER A 114 -26.51 -23.35 19.17
C SER A 114 -25.77 -22.10 19.65
N PHE A 115 -25.27 -22.12 20.89
CA PHE A 115 -24.47 -21.04 21.44
C PHE A 115 -23.18 -20.79 20.65
N LEU A 116 -22.48 -21.86 20.22
CA LEU A 116 -21.28 -21.74 19.38
C LEU A 116 -21.60 -21.18 17.98
N VAL A 117 -22.76 -21.51 17.40
CA VAL A 117 -23.24 -20.91 16.14
C VAL A 117 -23.52 -19.43 16.32
N VAL A 118 -24.23 -19.04 17.39
CA VAL A 118 -24.48 -17.64 17.72
C VAL A 118 -23.18 -16.86 17.97
N LEU A 119 -22.24 -17.45 18.72
CA LEU A 119 -20.92 -16.88 18.90
C LEU A 119 -20.13 -16.71 17.58
N GLN A 120 -20.31 -17.63 16.65
CA GLN A 120 -19.67 -17.50 15.33
C GLN A 120 -20.30 -16.37 14.50
N LEU A 121 -21.63 -16.23 14.56
CA LEU A 121 -22.37 -15.20 13.83
C LEU A 121 -22.07 -13.78 14.35
N PHE A 122 -22.03 -13.64 15.65
CA PHE A 122 -21.91 -12.32 16.31
C PHE A 122 -20.60 -12.14 17.07
N GLY A 123 -19.87 -13.23 17.35
CA GLY A 123 -18.75 -13.23 18.29
C GLY A 123 -17.57 -12.36 17.84
N LYS A 124 -17.30 -12.25 16.53
CA LYS A 124 -16.21 -11.37 16.05
C LYS A 124 -16.53 -9.90 16.28
N GLN A 125 -17.78 -9.47 16.04
CA GLN A 125 -18.20 -8.10 16.32
C GLN A 125 -18.21 -7.84 17.83
N PHE A 126 -18.76 -8.76 18.60
CA PHE A 126 -18.78 -8.66 20.06
C PHE A 126 -17.36 -8.68 20.65
N LEU A 127 -16.50 -9.59 20.21
CA LEU A 127 -15.10 -9.67 20.64
C LEU A 127 -14.31 -8.43 20.20
N SER A 128 -14.54 -7.93 18.99
CA SER A 128 -13.93 -6.70 18.50
C SER A 128 -14.37 -5.49 19.33
N TRP A 129 -15.66 -5.39 19.60
CA TRP A 129 -16.21 -4.35 20.48
C TRP A 129 -15.64 -4.44 21.91
N LEU A 130 -15.59 -5.65 22.47
CA LEU A 130 -15.04 -5.90 23.81
C LEU A 130 -13.54 -5.55 23.86
N LYS A 131 -12.78 -5.98 22.85
CA LYS A 131 -11.34 -5.67 22.70
C LYS A 131 -11.13 -4.17 22.62
N LEU A 132 -11.92 -3.45 21.81
CA LEU A 132 -11.86 -2.00 21.72
C LEU A 132 -12.19 -1.30 23.04
N LYS A 133 -13.22 -1.78 23.76
CA LYS A 133 -13.66 -1.20 25.04
C LYS A 133 -12.64 -1.40 26.17
N LEU A 134 -12.00 -2.57 26.23
CA LEU A 134 -11.09 -2.96 27.32
C LEU A 134 -9.62 -2.62 27.03
N SER A 135 -9.22 -2.50 25.76
CA SER A 135 -7.83 -2.24 25.40
C SER A 135 -7.42 -0.80 25.68
N THR A 136 -6.20 -0.66 26.17
CA THR A 136 -5.47 0.61 26.30
C THR A 136 -4.09 0.44 25.67
N PRO A 137 -4.01 0.31 24.33
CA PRO A 137 -2.74 0.08 23.67
C PRO A 137 -1.83 1.30 23.80
N LYS A 138 -0.50 1.08 23.81
CA LYS A 138 0.49 2.18 23.71
C LYS A 138 0.48 2.82 22.33
N ASP A 139 0.37 1.98 21.30
CA ASP A 139 0.29 2.34 19.89
C ASP A 139 -1.00 1.79 19.29
N SER A 140 -1.68 2.59 18.48
CA SER A 140 -2.88 2.21 17.75
C SER A 140 -2.79 2.57 16.28
N TYR A 141 -3.24 1.64 15.43
CA TYR A 141 -3.24 1.75 13.96
C TYR A 141 -4.69 1.63 13.49
N ILE A 142 -5.27 2.72 12.97
CA ILE A 142 -6.68 2.81 12.59
C ILE A 142 -6.78 3.01 11.09
N PHE A 143 -7.46 2.10 10.40
CA PHE A 143 -7.68 2.14 8.96
C PHE A 143 -9.12 2.52 8.66
N PHE A 144 -9.30 3.58 7.89
CA PHE A 144 -10.60 4.05 7.40
C PHE A 144 -10.81 3.52 5.98
N ASP A 145 -11.54 2.46 5.84
CA ASP A 145 -11.80 1.63 4.66
C ASP A 145 -10.98 0.33 4.64
N LEU A 146 -11.62 -0.73 4.14
CA LEU A 146 -11.02 -2.04 3.93
C LEU A 146 -10.73 -2.20 2.43
N ASN A 147 -9.48 -1.92 2.06
CA ASN A 147 -8.96 -2.06 0.70
C ASN A 147 -7.64 -2.83 0.70
N GLU A 148 -7.10 -3.14 -0.48
CA GLU A 148 -5.88 -3.94 -0.62
C GLU A 148 -4.67 -3.29 0.04
N GLY A 149 -4.47 -1.99 -0.13
CA GLY A 149 -3.36 -1.25 0.48
C GLY A 149 -3.43 -1.27 2.01
N ALA A 150 -4.63 -1.06 2.58
CA ALA A 150 -4.85 -1.14 4.02
C ALA A 150 -4.57 -2.54 4.58
N VAL A 151 -4.97 -3.58 3.85
CA VAL A 151 -4.69 -4.97 4.24
C VAL A 151 -3.20 -5.29 4.13
N ALA A 152 -2.53 -4.87 3.06
CA ALA A 152 -1.10 -5.08 2.86
C ALA A 152 -0.27 -4.44 4.00
N LEU A 153 -0.55 -3.17 4.32
CA LEU A 153 0.11 -2.46 5.42
C LEU A 153 -0.17 -3.12 6.78
N ALA A 154 -1.42 -3.50 7.05
CA ALA A 154 -1.77 -4.17 8.29
C ALA A 154 -1.09 -5.54 8.44
N GLU A 155 -0.97 -6.32 7.35
CA GLU A 155 -0.22 -7.57 7.35
C GLU A 155 1.27 -7.37 7.62
N ASP A 156 1.89 -6.35 7.01
CA ASP A 156 3.29 -6.02 7.26
C ASP A 156 3.54 -5.64 8.72
N LEU A 157 2.67 -4.77 9.27
CA LEU A 157 2.69 -4.38 10.68
C LEU A 157 2.59 -5.60 11.62
N LEU A 158 1.68 -6.53 11.33
CA LEU A 158 1.46 -7.75 12.14
C LEU A 158 2.53 -8.82 11.96
N LYS A 159 3.21 -8.85 10.82
CA LYS A 159 4.39 -9.72 10.62
C LYS A 159 5.54 -9.31 11.54
N LYS A 160 5.75 -7.99 11.72
CA LYS A 160 6.80 -7.43 12.58
C LYS A 160 6.46 -7.58 14.06
N ASP A 161 5.20 -7.30 14.45
CA ASP A 161 4.72 -7.51 15.82
C ASP A 161 3.23 -7.87 15.84
N ARG A 162 2.93 -9.13 16.19
CA ARG A 162 1.56 -9.65 16.27
C ARG A 162 0.70 -9.01 17.36
N LYS A 163 1.29 -8.31 18.33
CA LYS A 163 0.57 -7.69 19.46
C LYS A 163 0.06 -6.28 19.13
N ARG A 164 0.38 -5.73 17.98
CA ARG A 164 -0.07 -4.40 17.55
C ARG A 164 -1.59 -4.31 17.53
N PHE A 165 -2.10 -3.19 18.04
CA PHE A 165 -3.54 -2.93 18.02
C PHE A 165 -3.93 -2.32 16.67
N ILE A 166 -4.62 -3.11 15.85
CA ILE A 166 -5.08 -2.71 14.51
C ILE A 166 -6.61 -2.67 14.52
N LEU A 167 -7.17 -1.54 14.06
CA LEU A 167 -8.60 -1.30 13.97
C LEU A 167 -8.98 -0.93 12.52
N PHE A 168 -9.91 -1.68 11.93
CA PHE A 168 -10.54 -1.32 10.66
C PHE A 168 -11.95 -0.77 10.90
N ILE A 169 -12.28 0.32 10.21
CA ILE A 169 -13.60 0.96 10.22
C ILE A 169 -14.09 0.98 8.77
N ASP A 170 -15.15 0.20 8.47
CA ASP A 170 -15.73 0.13 7.13
C ASP A 170 -17.22 -0.20 7.20
N LYS A 171 -18.03 0.44 6.37
CA LYS A 171 -19.48 0.20 6.27
C LYS A 171 -19.84 -1.14 5.65
N ASN A 172 -18.99 -1.67 4.78
CA ASN A 172 -19.24 -2.85 3.96
C ASN A 172 -18.69 -4.15 4.54
N VAL A 173 -18.17 -4.13 5.78
CA VAL A 173 -17.73 -5.35 6.45
C VAL A 173 -18.93 -6.27 6.67
N LYS A 174 -19.18 -7.18 5.72
CA LYS A 174 -20.19 -8.24 5.84
C LYS A 174 -19.53 -9.46 6.48
N HIS A 175 -19.97 -9.80 7.69
CA HIS A 175 -19.71 -11.14 8.22
C HIS A 175 -20.54 -12.14 7.40
N LYS A 176 -19.90 -13.15 6.80
CA LYS A 176 -20.63 -14.29 6.22
C LYS A 176 -21.47 -14.94 7.32
N LEU A 177 -22.77 -14.78 7.26
CA LEU A 177 -23.71 -15.70 7.83
C LEU A 177 -23.48 -17.06 7.15
N VAL A 178 -23.18 -18.09 7.96
CA VAL A 178 -23.07 -19.52 7.63
C VAL A 178 -23.09 -19.85 6.12
N ALA A 179 -22.04 -20.51 5.66
CA ALA A 179 -21.97 -21.00 4.29
C ALA A 179 -23.09 -22.01 4.02
N PHE A 180 -24.22 -21.54 3.51
CA PHE A 180 -25.05 -22.37 2.65
C PHE A 180 -24.25 -22.72 1.40
N PRO A 181 -24.42 -23.92 0.81
CA PRO A 181 -23.64 -24.32 -0.35
C PRO A 181 -23.72 -23.25 -1.43
N LYS A 182 -22.57 -22.87 -1.97
CA LYS A 182 -22.36 -21.76 -2.90
C LYS A 182 -23.28 -21.93 -4.12
N ILE A 183 -24.34 -21.13 -4.20
CA ILE A 183 -24.97 -20.80 -5.47
C ILE A 183 -24.11 -19.63 -6.01
N ASN A 184 -23.37 -19.91 -7.07
CA ASN A 184 -22.51 -18.93 -7.76
C ASN A 184 -23.38 -17.86 -8.43
N LEU A 185 -23.70 -16.78 -7.75
CA LEU A 185 -24.15 -15.54 -8.37
C LEU A 185 -22.94 -14.60 -8.41
N SER A 186 -22.38 -14.46 -9.60
CA SER A 186 -21.21 -13.67 -9.89
C SER A 186 -21.52 -12.19 -9.96
N LEU A 187 -21.17 -11.45 -8.92
CA LEU A 187 -20.99 -9.99 -8.96
C LEU A 187 -19.53 -9.71 -8.54
N PRO A 188 -18.62 -9.32 -9.46
CA PRO A 188 -17.18 -9.24 -9.22
C PRO A 188 -16.77 -8.34 -8.06
N ARG A 189 -17.30 -7.12 -7.97
CA ARG A 189 -16.91 -6.11 -6.97
C ARG A 189 -17.21 -6.46 -5.50
N LEU A 190 -18.19 -7.32 -5.22
CA LEU A 190 -18.49 -7.76 -3.85
C LEU A 190 -17.59 -8.90 -3.40
N ARG A 191 -16.99 -9.64 -4.34
CA ARG A 191 -16.13 -10.79 -4.09
C ARG A 191 -14.79 -10.37 -3.49
N ASP A 192 -14.26 -9.21 -3.92
CA ASP A 192 -12.93 -8.73 -3.54
C ASP A 192 -12.88 -8.27 -2.09
N LYS A 193 -13.84 -7.46 -1.64
CA LYS A 193 -13.91 -7.04 -0.22
C LYS A 193 -14.21 -8.20 0.75
N GLU A 194 -14.95 -9.22 0.31
CA GLU A 194 -15.15 -10.43 1.12
C GLU A 194 -13.86 -11.23 1.28
N SER A 195 -13.03 -11.33 0.22
CA SER A 195 -11.74 -12.01 0.25
C SER A 195 -10.73 -11.28 1.15
N LEU A 196 -10.68 -9.95 1.09
CA LEU A 196 -9.86 -9.11 1.94
C LEU A 196 -10.24 -9.23 3.42
N PHE A 197 -11.54 -9.17 3.72
CA PHE A 197 -12.02 -9.39 5.08
C PHE A 197 -11.67 -10.79 5.60
N GLU A 198 -11.82 -11.83 4.78
CA GLU A 198 -11.45 -13.20 5.16
C GLU A 198 -9.95 -13.30 5.46
N LYS A 199 -9.11 -12.67 4.63
CA LYS A 199 -7.67 -12.64 4.77
C LYS A 199 -7.26 -12.00 6.11
N ILE A 200 -7.68 -10.77 6.37
CA ILE A 200 -7.27 -10.03 7.58
C ILE A 200 -8.01 -10.50 8.84
N SER A 201 -9.20 -11.11 8.70
CA SER A 201 -9.97 -11.65 9.84
C SER A 201 -9.33 -12.86 10.50
N LYS A 202 -8.36 -13.51 9.84
CA LYS A 202 -7.52 -14.58 10.42
C LYS A 202 -6.47 -14.02 11.38
N THR A 203 -6.28 -12.70 11.38
CA THR A 203 -5.38 -11.99 12.30
C THR A 203 -6.11 -11.52 13.56
N GLU A 204 -5.39 -10.85 14.45
CA GLU A 204 -5.93 -10.25 15.66
C GLU A 204 -6.54 -8.85 15.49
N ALA A 205 -6.72 -8.41 14.25
CA ALA A 205 -7.29 -7.09 13.94
C ALA A 205 -8.73 -6.96 14.46
N VAL A 206 -9.09 -5.77 14.90
CA VAL A 206 -10.41 -5.37 15.38
C VAL A 206 -11.18 -4.75 14.23
N PHE A 207 -12.49 -5.03 14.14
CA PHE A 207 -13.34 -4.51 13.07
C PHE A 207 -14.55 -3.79 13.64
N LEU A 208 -14.80 -2.59 13.13
CA LEU A 208 -16.04 -1.86 13.38
C LEU A 208 -16.79 -1.67 12.06
N LYS A 209 -18.01 -2.20 12.01
CA LYS A 209 -18.93 -1.97 10.90
C LYS A 209 -19.65 -0.65 11.13
N LYS A 210 -19.11 0.43 10.60
CA LYS A 210 -19.70 1.77 10.68
C LYS A 210 -19.36 2.55 9.42
N ASP A 211 -20.30 3.37 8.98
CA ASP A 211 -20.07 4.37 7.94
C ASP A 211 -19.60 5.66 8.58
N PHE A 212 -18.31 5.94 8.51
CA PHE A 212 -17.74 7.16 9.05
C PHE A 212 -18.00 8.38 8.15
N SER A 213 -18.51 8.19 6.92
CA SER A 213 -18.93 9.28 6.04
C SER A 213 -20.21 9.96 6.54
N GLU A 214 -21.05 9.23 7.31
CA GLU A 214 -22.20 9.80 8.02
C GLU A 214 -21.77 10.53 9.30
N GLU A 215 -22.69 11.24 9.99
CA GLU A 215 -22.43 11.94 11.24
C GLU A 215 -22.22 10.97 12.43
N VAL A 216 -21.20 10.15 12.36
CA VAL A 216 -20.82 9.25 13.46
C VAL A 216 -19.72 9.90 14.29
N ALA A 217 -20.04 10.25 15.52
CA ALA A 217 -19.08 10.86 16.42
C ALA A 217 -18.01 9.86 16.92
N PHE A 218 -16.80 10.34 17.15
CA PHE A 218 -15.72 9.53 17.75
C PHE A 218 -16.09 8.87 19.07
N ASP A 219 -16.97 9.51 19.85
CA ASP A 219 -17.42 8.96 21.13
C ASP A 219 -18.20 7.66 20.98
N GLU A 220 -19.05 7.56 19.95
CA GLU A 220 -19.77 6.31 19.65
C GLU A 220 -18.82 5.17 19.28
N LEU A 221 -17.71 5.50 18.63
CA LEU A 221 -16.71 4.54 18.20
C LEU A 221 -15.64 4.26 19.26
N LYS A 222 -15.65 4.97 20.39
CA LYS A 222 -14.59 4.90 21.43
C LYS A 222 -13.19 5.25 20.92
N ILE A 223 -13.10 5.98 19.80
CA ILE A 223 -11.84 6.41 19.18
C ILE A 223 -11.21 7.54 20.00
N SER A 224 -12.02 8.40 20.62
CA SER A 224 -11.57 9.48 21.51
C SER A 224 -10.58 8.98 22.57
N LYS A 225 -10.88 7.83 23.21
CA LYS A 225 -9.99 7.21 24.20
C LYS A 225 -8.64 6.77 23.62
N LEU A 226 -8.60 6.29 22.37
CA LEU A 226 -7.34 5.90 21.69
C LEU A 226 -6.52 7.13 21.36
N VAL A 227 -7.15 8.19 20.87
CA VAL A 227 -6.50 9.46 20.53
C VAL A 227 -5.84 10.10 21.75
N ASP A 228 -6.53 10.11 22.91
CA ASP A 228 -6.01 10.73 24.12
C ASP A 228 -4.87 9.92 24.78
N LYS A 229 -4.92 8.59 24.70
CA LYS A 229 -4.08 7.73 25.55
C LYS A 229 -2.99 6.98 24.83
N SER A 230 -3.02 6.91 23.50
CA SER A 230 -2.03 6.19 22.70
C SER A 230 -1.34 7.09 21.69
N VAL A 231 -0.19 6.64 21.16
CA VAL A 231 0.33 7.11 19.88
C VAL A 231 -0.60 6.56 18.81
N CYS A 232 -1.38 7.44 18.19
CA CYS A 232 -2.42 7.04 17.25
C CYS A 232 -1.99 7.33 15.81
N ARG A 233 -2.04 6.31 14.97
CA ARG A 233 -1.78 6.41 13.53
C ARG A 233 -3.06 6.08 12.78
N MET A 234 -3.52 6.99 11.95
CA MET A 234 -4.75 6.86 11.17
C MET A 234 -4.43 6.87 9.68
N PHE A 235 -4.99 5.92 8.96
CA PHE A 235 -4.68 5.66 7.56
C PHE A 235 -5.90 5.82 6.67
N PHE A 236 -5.76 6.63 5.62
CA PHE A 236 -6.74 6.94 4.59
C PHE A 236 -6.13 6.50 3.26
N LEU A 237 -6.36 5.24 2.87
CA LEU A 237 -5.65 4.53 1.80
C LEU A 237 -6.56 4.13 0.64
N SER A 238 -7.75 4.72 0.53
CA SER A 238 -8.64 4.49 -0.60
C SER A 238 -7.99 4.93 -1.91
N GLU A 239 -8.38 4.31 -3.02
CA GLU A 239 -8.01 4.78 -4.37
C GLU A 239 -8.67 6.12 -4.72
N ASN A 240 -9.74 6.48 -4.03
CA ASN A 240 -10.41 7.76 -4.18
C ASN A 240 -9.75 8.80 -3.26
N GLU A 241 -8.95 9.68 -3.84
CA GLU A 241 -8.21 10.74 -3.13
C GLU A 241 -9.13 11.74 -2.44
N ASP A 242 -10.22 12.17 -3.07
CA ASP A 242 -11.20 13.09 -2.48
C ASP A 242 -11.81 12.50 -1.21
N TYR A 243 -12.08 11.19 -1.22
CA TYR A 243 -12.55 10.48 -0.03
C TYR A 243 -11.51 10.52 1.08
N ASN A 244 -10.24 10.26 0.78
CA ASN A 244 -9.15 10.26 1.76
C ASN A 244 -9.00 11.65 2.39
N ILE A 245 -9.01 12.70 1.57
CA ILE A 245 -8.91 14.09 2.02
C ILE A 245 -10.11 14.45 2.91
N HIS A 246 -11.33 14.20 2.42
CA HIS A 246 -12.54 14.48 3.16
C HIS A 246 -12.57 13.80 4.52
N MET A 247 -12.23 12.52 4.56
CA MET A 247 -12.23 11.73 5.79
C MET A 247 -11.17 12.20 6.79
N SER A 248 -9.97 12.54 6.33
CA SER A 248 -8.91 13.06 7.18
C SER A 248 -9.24 14.44 7.78
N LEU A 249 -9.84 15.32 6.98
CA LEU A 249 -10.34 16.62 7.47
C LEU A 249 -11.49 16.45 8.46
N LYS A 250 -12.38 15.49 8.26
CA LYS A 250 -13.46 15.15 9.20
C LYS A 250 -12.90 14.68 10.54
N VAL A 251 -11.85 13.84 10.53
CA VAL A 251 -11.14 13.41 11.75
C VAL A 251 -10.60 14.62 12.53
N ILE A 252 -9.95 15.57 11.85
CA ILE A 252 -9.43 16.79 12.48
C ILE A 252 -10.60 17.64 13.06
N GLY A 253 -11.71 17.73 12.34
CA GLY A 253 -12.92 18.39 12.80
C GLY A 253 -13.49 17.78 14.08
N GLU A 254 -13.57 16.45 14.15
CA GLU A 254 -14.03 15.72 15.33
C GLU A 254 -13.11 15.91 16.55
N ILE A 255 -11.80 15.90 16.36
CA ILE A 255 -10.83 16.18 17.43
C ILE A 255 -11.06 17.56 18.03
N ARG A 256 -11.30 18.57 17.21
CA ARG A 256 -11.62 19.94 17.66
C ARG A 256 -12.97 20.03 18.34
N ARG A 257 -14.00 19.41 17.76
CA ARG A 257 -15.36 19.41 18.32
C ARG A 257 -15.39 18.83 19.72
N LEU A 258 -14.64 17.74 19.96
CA LEU A 258 -14.54 17.07 21.24
C LEU A 258 -13.46 17.64 22.16
N GLN A 259 -12.75 18.67 21.73
CA GLN A 259 -11.63 19.29 22.47
C GLN A 259 -10.59 18.26 22.95
N LEU A 260 -10.33 17.24 22.13
CA LEU A 260 -9.35 16.22 22.46
C LEU A 260 -7.93 16.81 22.39
N LEU A 261 -7.09 16.37 23.30
CA LEU A 261 -5.66 16.70 23.32
C LEU A 261 -4.87 15.44 22.98
N PRO A 262 -4.63 15.18 21.68
CA PRO A 262 -3.94 13.97 21.26
C PRO A 262 -2.56 13.89 21.93
N LYS A 263 -2.22 12.72 22.48
CA LYS A 263 -0.87 12.45 22.96
C LYS A 263 0.13 12.59 21.81
N GLU A 264 -0.15 11.93 20.71
CA GLU A 264 0.53 12.03 19.42
C GLU A 264 -0.40 11.43 18.38
N LEU A 265 -0.79 12.21 17.39
CA LEU A 265 -1.62 11.74 16.29
C LEU A 265 -0.95 11.98 14.96
N ARG A 266 -0.83 10.91 14.17
CA ARG A 266 -0.31 10.95 12.80
C ARG A 266 -1.37 10.47 11.81
N LEU A 267 -1.64 11.27 10.80
CA LEU A 267 -2.56 10.95 9.71
C LEU A 267 -1.75 10.64 8.46
N TYR A 268 -1.98 9.49 7.86
CA TYR A 268 -1.35 9.05 6.61
C TYR A 268 -2.40 9.07 5.51
N VAL A 269 -2.24 9.96 4.54
CA VAL A 269 -3.27 10.26 3.52
C VAL A 269 -2.71 9.99 2.14
N ASN A 270 -3.32 9.05 1.41
CA ASN A 270 -3.01 8.82 0.00
C ASN A 270 -3.70 9.89 -0.85
N ALA A 271 -2.94 10.89 -1.30
CA ALA A 271 -3.39 11.99 -2.15
C ALA A 271 -2.22 12.63 -2.89
N ASP A 272 -2.50 13.33 -3.99
CA ASP A 272 -1.47 13.86 -4.90
C ASP A 272 -1.21 15.37 -4.78
N SER A 273 -1.85 16.11 -3.90
CA SER A 273 -1.73 17.55 -3.92
C SER A 273 -0.86 18.10 -2.79
N GLU A 274 0.23 18.80 -3.13
CA GLU A 274 1.04 19.59 -2.19
C GLU A 274 0.24 20.76 -1.59
N GLU A 275 -0.74 21.30 -2.32
CA GLU A 275 -1.62 22.40 -1.85
C GLU A 275 -2.45 21.96 -0.63
N LEU A 276 -2.69 20.67 -0.47
CA LEU A 276 -3.37 20.11 0.70
C LEU A 276 -2.58 20.29 1.99
N ILE A 277 -1.26 20.38 1.93
CA ILE A 277 -0.40 20.58 3.11
C ILE A 277 -0.79 21.91 3.78
N ASP A 278 -0.99 22.96 2.99
CA ASP A 278 -1.43 24.26 3.50
C ASP A 278 -2.84 24.23 4.09
N LEU A 279 -3.74 23.48 3.45
CA LEU A 279 -5.10 23.28 3.95
C LEU A 279 -5.08 22.55 5.31
N PHE A 280 -4.31 21.48 5.42
CA PHE A 280 -4.14 20.73 6.67
C PHE A 280 -3.49 21.60 7.74
N SER A 281 -2.43 22.32 7.43
CA SER A 281 -1.73 23.20 8.38
C SER A 281 -2.67 24.24 8.99
N LYS A 282 -3.49 24.89 8.17
CA LYS A 282 -4.51 25.86 8.63
C LYS A 282 -5.59 25.20 9.49
N LYS A 283 -5.97 23.96 9.18
CA LYS A 283 -6.99 23.20 9.93
C LYS A 283 -6.46 22.60 11.21
N ILE A 284 -5.20 22.21 11.30
CA ILE A 284 -4.58 21.61 12.48
C ILE A 284 -4.32 22.66 13.57
N GLY A 285 -3.75 23.82 13.21
CA GLY A 285 -3.41 24.86 14.18
C GLY A 285 -2.52 24.33 15.31
N PRO A 286 -2.85 24.59 16.58
CA PRO A 286 -2.02 24.20 17.72
C PRO A 286 -2.19 22.74 18.18
N LEU A 287 -2.94 21.90 17.43
CA LEU A 287 -3.12 20.50 17.79
C LEU A 287 -1.83 19.71 17.58
N ASN A 288 -1.55 18.74 18.45
CA ASN A 288 -0.44 17.79 18.27
C ASN A 288 -0.81 16.70 17.25
N VAL A 289 -0.93 17.13 15.99
CA VAL A 289 -1.32 16.29 14.83
C VAL A 289 -0.32 16.51 13.72
N GLU A 290 0.29 15.43 13.25
CA GLU A 290 1.14 15.40 12.07
C GLU A 290 0.36 14.79 10.89
N VAL A 291 0.49 15.36 9.69
CA VAL A 291 -0.10 14.82 8.47
C VAL A 291 0.99 14.47 7.49
N HIS A 292 0.99 13.21 7.06
CA HIS A 292 1.88 12.64 6.06
C HIS A 292 1.06 12.36 4.81
N ILE A 293 1.29 13.14 3.75
CA ILE A 293 0.65 12.95 2.44
C ILE A 293 1.61 12.17 1.56
N PHE A 294 1.13 11.14 0.93
CA PHE A 294 1.88 10.36 -0.04
C PHE A 294 0.96 9.93 -1.19
N ASN A 295 1.56 9.69 -2.35
CA ASN A 295 0.85 9.18 -3.52
C ASN A 295 1.38 7.81 -3.89
N ARG A 296 0.47 6.81 -4.02
CA ARG A 296 0.84 5.43 -4.37
C ARG A 296 1.58 5.36 -5.70
N SER A 297 1.12 6.11 -6.72
CA SER A 297 1.73 6.08 -8.05
C SER A 297 3.15 6.66 -8.04
N LYS A 298 3.41 7.72 -7.24
CA LYS A 298 4.78 8.24 -7.01
C LYS A 298 5.68 7.21 -6.33
N LEU A 299 5.17 6.52 -5.31
CA LEU A 299 5.92 5.46 -4.63
C LEU A 299 6.22 4.28 -5.58
N ALA A 300 5.27 3.88 -6.42
CA ALA A 300 5.48 2.85 -7.43
C ALA A 300 6.49 3.28 -8.50
N ALA A 301 6.45 4.54 -8.95
CA ALA A 301 7.45 5.09 -9.87
C ALA A 301 8.85 5.13 -9.25
N GLN A 302 8.97 5.42 -7.94
CA GLN A 302 10.24 5.34 -7.22
C GLN A 302 10.75 3.90 -7.10
N GLU A 303 9.86 2.92 -6.88
CA GLU A 303 10.24 1.50 -6.93
C GLU A 303 10.74 1.13 -8.33
N LEU A 304 10.04 1.58 -9.36
CA LEU A 304 10.37 1.34 -10.75
C LEU A 304 11.79 1.81 -11.08
N ILE A 305 12.12 3.07 -10.82
CA ILE A 305 13.47 3.61 -11.11
C ILE A 305 14.55 3.03 -10.22
N THR A 306 14.21 2.57 -9.01
CA THR A 306 15.18 1.89 -8.13
C THR A 306 15.56 0.52 -8.68
N ASN A 307 14.58 -0.24 -9.19
CA ASN A 307 14.79 -1.59 -9.71
C ASN A 307 15.27 -1.60 -11.18
N TYR A 308 14.85 -0.59 -11.97
CA TYR A 308 15.12 -0.47 -13.40
C TYR A 308 15.58 0.94 -13.75
N PRO A 309 16.71 1.42 -13.18
CA PRO A 309 17.21 2.76 -13.46
C PRO A 309 17.61 2.89 -14.92
N PRO A 310 17.26 4.00 -15.62
CA PRO A 310 17.54 4.20 -17.04
C PRO A 310 18.99 4.01 -17.43
N VAL A 311 19.93 4.38 -16.56
CA VAL A 311 21.38 4.24 -16.79
C VAL A 311 21.79 2.79 -17.06
N ASN A 312 21.11 1.80 -16.49
CA ASN A 312 21.42 0.38 -16.68
C ASN A 312 20.97 -0.16 -18.06
N ALA A 313 20.12 0.57 -18.78
CA ALA A 313 19.64 0.20 -20.10
C ALA A 313 20.56 0.71 -21.23
N LEU A 314 21.59 1.48 -20.91
CA LEU A 314 22.46 2.12 -21.87
C LEU A 314 23.86 1.51 -21.89
N LYS A 315 24.52 1.61 -23.04
CA LYS A 315 25.97 1.40 -23.14
C LYS A 315 26.67 2.69 -22.72
N LEU A 316 27.62 2.57 -21.80
CA LEU A 316 28.32 3.71 -21.20
C LEU A 316 29.81 3.71 -21.61
N GLU A 317 30.36 4.86 -21.86
CA GLU A 317 31.81 5.09 -21.88
C GLU A 317 32.21 5.69 -20.51
N THR A 318 32.48 4.83 -19.57
CA THR A 318 32.72 5.21 -18.17
C THR A 318 34.00 6.05 -17.99
N SER A 319 34.98 5.94 -18.90
CA SER A 319 36.19 6.77 -18.91
C SER A 319 35.88 8.25 -19.15
N LYS A 320 34.77 8.56 -19.78
CA LYS A 320 34.29 9.92 -20.03
C LYS A 320 32.99 10.28 -19.31
N ALA A 321 32.35 9.33 -18.65
CA ALA A 321 31.02 9.44 -18.04
C ALA A 321 29.94 9.90 -19.04
N VAL A 322 29.90 9.26 -20.22
CA VAL A 322 28.91 9.54 -21.29
C VAL A 322 28.12 8.30 -21.70
N ALA A 323 26.88 8.49 -22.09
CA ALA A 323 26.09 7.46 -22.73
C ALA A 323 26.37 7.41 -24.24
N LEU A 324 26.42 6.21 -24.82
CA LEU A 324 26.74 5.98 -26.23
C LEU A 324 25.49 5.80 -27.11
N SER A 325 24.30 5.92 -26.54
CA SER A 325 23.02 5.81 -27.25
C SER A 325 21.94 6.61 -26.59
N ASP A 326 20.90 6.98 -27.35
CA ASP A 326 19.72 7.62 -26.81
C ASP A 326 18.94 6.67 -25.89
N PHE A 327 18.30 7.23 -24.86
CA PHE A 327 17.32 6.52 -24.04
C PHE A 327 15.93 6.71 -24.65
N SER A 328 15.34 5.62 -25.12
CA SER A 328 14.01 5.62 -25.72
C SER A 328 13.08 4.67 -25.00
N MET A 329 11.87 5.13 -24.68
CA MET A 329 10.85 4.32 -24.02
C MET A 329 9.47 4.48 -24.66
N LEU A 330 8.62 3.47 -24.44
CA LEU A 330 7.21 3.48 -24.80
C LEU A 330 6.36 3.37 -23.55
N ILE A 331 5.31 4.17 -23.43
CA ILE A 331 4.33 4.11 -22.33
C ILE A 331 2.97 3.75 -22.89
N ILE A 332 2.36 2.71 -22.35
CA ILE A 332 1.04 2.22 -22.72
C ILE A 332 0.11 2.40 -21.52
N GLY A 333 -0.83 3.34 -21.63
CA GLY A 333 -1.68 3.82 -20.55
C GLY A 333 -1.11 5.06 -19.87
N PHE A 334 -1.80 6.20 -20.02
CA PHE A 334 -1.39 7.50 -19.47
C PHE A 334 -2.39 7.99 -18.41
N GLY A 335 -2.61 7.13 -17.40
CA GLY A 335 -3.28 7.49 -16.14
C GLY A 335 -2.26 7.97 -15.11
N ASN A 336 -2.65 7.98 -13.82
CA ASN A 336 -1.77 8.43 -12.73
C ASN A 336 -0.44 7.68 -12.72
N MET A 337 -0.45 6.34 -12.90
CA MET A 337 0.78 5.55 -12.89
C MET A 337 1.67 5.84 -14.10
N GLY A 338 1.08 5.90 -15.30
CA GLY A 338 1.85 6.18 -16.53
C GLY A 338 2.48 7.57 -16.51
N SER A 339 1.78 8.59 -16.02
CA SER A 339 2.29 9.95 -15.90
C SER A 339 3.39 10.08 -14.84
N GLU A 340 3.22 9.46 -13.65
CA GLU A 340 4.26 9.45 -12.61
C GLU A 340 5.51 8.69 -13.05
N ALA A 341 5.33 7.56 -13.76
CA ALA A 341 6.46 6.82 -14.31
C ALA A 341 7.20 7.61 -15.39
N LEU A 342 6.48 8.33 -16.28
CA LEU A 342 7.11 9.22 -17.26
C LEU A 342 7.96 10.29 -16.57
N LYS A 343 7.42 10.97 -15.57
CA LYS A 343 8.14 12.01 -14.81
C LYS A 343 9.40 11.45 -14.14
N ALA A 344 9.29 10.30 -13.47
CA ALA A 344 10.43 9.64 -12.84
C ALA A 344 11.51 9.20 -13.84
N MET A 345 11.08 8.70 -15.02
CA MET A 345 12.01 8.31 -16.09
C MET A 345 12.67 9.51 -16.77
N ILE A 346 11.96 10.64 -16.94
CA ILE A 346 12.57 11.90 -17.41
C ILE A 346 13.62 12.36 -16.42
N GLU A 347 13.29 12.39 -15.12
CA GLU A 347 14.19 12.85 -14.07
C GLU A 347 15.50 12.04 -14.04
N GLN A 348 15.40 10.70 -14.07
CA GLN A 348 16.55 9.80 -13.95
C GLN A 348 17.20 9.41 -15.27
N GLY A 349 16.61 9.80 -16.40
CA GLY A 349 17.05 9.42 -17.73
C GLY A 349 17.88 10.48 -18.46
N GLN A 350 18.52 11.40 -17.73
CA GLN A 350 19.30 12.50 -18.31
C GLN A 350 20.79 12.20 -18.28
N PHE A 351 21.40 12.07 -19.48
CA PHE A 351 22.81 11.70 -19.59
C PHE A 351 23.51 12.52 -20.67
N VAL A 352 24.76 12.91 -20.43
CA VAL A 352 25.61 13.50 -21.47
C VAL A 352 25.81 12.45 -22.57
N GLY A 353 25.58 12.84 -23.82
CA GLY A 353 25.68 11.95 -24.99
C GLY A 353 24.40 11.15 -25.31
N SER A 354 23.30 11.39 -24.58
CA SER A 354 22.01 10.73 -24.81
C SER A 354 20.87 11.75 -24.87
N THR A 355 19.93 11.52 -25.76
CA THR A 355 18.66 12.24 -25.81
C THR A 355 17.56 11.36 -25.22
N PHE A 356 16.80 11.93 -24.29
CA PHE A 356 15.61 11.25 -23.73
C PHE A 356 14.45 11.34 -24.74
N ARG A 357 13.85 10.19 -25.06
CA ARG A 357 12.68 10.08 -25.95
C ARG A 357 11.61 9.21 -25.31
N ALA A 358 10.37 9.64 -25.39
CA ALA A 358 9.24 8.81 -24.98
C ALA A 358 8.10 8.91 -25.99
N THR A 359 7.54 7.75 -26.35
CA THR A 359 6.28 7.63 -27.09
C THR A 359 5.21 7.18 -26.12
N ILE A 360 4.11 7.92 -26.02
CA ILE A 360 3.04 7.73 -25.06
C ILE A 360 1.75 7.38 -25.81
N ILE A 361 1.14 6.24 -25.46
CA ILE A 361 -0.07 5.74 -26.09
C ILE A 361 -1.17 5.61 -25.06
N ASP A 362 -2.32 6.22 -25.33
CA ASP A 362 -3.54 6.05 -24.51
C ASP A 362 -4.78 6.24 -25.40
N LYS A 363 -5.88 5.57 -25.08
CA LYS A 363 -7.14 5.71 -25.83
C LYS A 363 -7.80 7.08 -25.71
N GLU A 364 -7.46 7.86 -24.68
CA GLU A 364 -7.97 9.21 -24.42
C GLU A 364 -6.87 10.26 -24.45
N MET A 365 -5.83 10.04 -25.25
CA MET A 365 -4.59 10.83 -25.23
C MET A 365 -4.83 12.32 -25.50
N LYS A 366 -5.71 12.68 -26.43
CA LYS A 366 -5.97 14.09 -26.75
C LYS A 366 -6.38 14.94 -25.53
N CYS A 367 -7.19 14.36 -24.63
CA CYS A 367 -7.59 15.06 -23.41
C CYS A 367 -6.46 15.09 -22.37
N LYS A 368 -5.75 13.98 -22.24
CA LYS A 368 -4.71 13.81 -21.21
C LYS A 368 -3.45 14.61 -21.51
N ALA A 369 -2.99 14.62 -22.78
CA ALA A 369 -1.79 15.33 -23.18
C ALA A 369 -1.90 16.84 -22.95
N GLY A 370 -3.01 17.47 -23.36
CA GLY A 370 -3.19 18.91 -23.17
C GLY A 370 -3.19 19.33 -21.69
N LEU A 371 -3.80 18.52 -20.81
CA LEU A 371 -3.78 18.79 -19.38
C LEU A 371 -2.36 18.60 -18.80
N PHE A 372 -1.67 17.55 -19.20
CA PHE A 372 -0.30 17.27 -18.75
C PHE A 372 0.69 18.36 -19.18
N GLU A 373 0.66 18.77 -20.42
CA GLU A 373 1.49 19.87 -20.94
C GLU A 373 1.20 21.22 -20.28
N HIS A 374 -0.06 21.45 -19.88
CA HIS A 374 -0.45 22.65 -19.15
C HIS A 374 0.19 22.69 -17.75
N TYR A 375 0.16 21.58 -17.02
CA TYR A 375 0.76 21.49 -15.68
C TYR A 375 2.28 21.45 -15.71
N TYR A 376 2.86 20.83 -16.75
CA TYR A 376 4.32 20.63 -16.86
C TYR A 376 4.93 21.32 -18.08
N PRO A 377 4.88 22.67 -18.17
CA PRO A 377 5.29 23.40 -19.39
C PRO A 377 6.75 23.23 -19.72
N GLY A 378 7.62 22.95 -18.75
CA GLY A 378 9.04 22.68 -18.95
C GLY A 378 9.33 21.38 -19.70
N LEU A 379 8.38 20.44 -19.77
CA LEU A 379 8.57 19.15 -20.46
C LEU A 379 8.59 19.27 -21.98
N LYS A 380 8.19 20.40 -22.56
CA LYS A 380 8.39 20.73 -24.00
C LYS A 380 9.85 20.64 -24.44
N ASN A 381 10.81 20.68 -23.51
CA ASN A 381 12.24 20.54 -23.79
C ASN A 381 12.66 19.10 -24.07
N TYR A 382 11.79 18.11 -23.90
CA TYR A 382 12.03 16.70 -24.15
C TYR A 382 11.28 16.23 -25.41
N GLN A 383 11.78 15.14 -26.02
CA GLN A 383 11.14 14.55 -27.19
C GLN A 383 10.02 13.59 -26.75
N LEU A 384 8.83 14.15 -26.53
CA LEU A 384 7.62 13.43 -26.12
C LEU A 384 6.66 13.36 -27.31
N GLU A 385 6.24 12.16 -27.70
CA GLU A 385 5.26 11.92 -28.76
C GLU A 385 4.00 11.30 -28.17
N TYR A 386 2.84 11.90 -28.40
CA TYR A 386 1.56 11.47 -27.88
C TYR A 386 0.69 10.87 -28.99
N HIS A 387 0.21 9.65 -28.80
CA HIS A 387 -0.61 8.93 -29.76
C HIS A 387 -1.90 8.42 -29.11
N GLU A 388 -3.04 8.70 -29.76
CA GLU A 388 -4.33 8.17 -29.34
C GLU A 388 -4.60 6.88 -30.09
N ALA A 389 -4.51 5.75 -29.39
CA ALA A 389 -4.79 4.42 -29.93
C ALA A 389 -5.32 3.48 -28.85
N GLU A 390 -6.22 2.60 -29.26
CA GLU A 390 -6.70 1.48 -28.45
C GLU A 390 -5.65 0.36 -28.45
N VAL A 391 -5.34 -0.19 -27.29
CA VAL A 391 -4.46 -1.35 -27.15
C VAL A 391 -5.01 -2.52 -27.98
N ASN A 392 -4.10 -3.25 -28.66
CA ASN A 392 -4.45 -4.36 -29.55
C ASN A 392 -5.15 -3.97 -30.88
N SER A 393 -5.23 -2.68 -31.22
CA SER A 393 -5.64 -2.23 -32.55
C SER A 393 -4.52 -2.40 -33.57
N SER A 394 -4.86 -2.44 -34.87
CA SER A 394 -3.86 -2.45 -35.95
C SER A 394 -2.97 -1.20 -35.93
N GLU A 395 -3.55 -0.06 -35.58
CA GLU A 395 -2.83 1.21 -35.43
C GLU A 395 -1.78 1.13 -34.32
N PHE A 396 -2.14 0.55 -33.16
CA PHE A 396 -1.24 0.32 -32.05
C PHE A 396 -0.03 -0.54 -32.46
N PHE A 397 -0.24 -1.69 -33.11
CA PHE A 397 0.85 -2.57 -33.52
C PHE A 397 1.73 -1.98 -34.64
N ASN A 398 1.15 -1.21 -35.55
CA ASN A 398 1.93 -0.49 -36.60
C ASN A 398 2.85 0.55 -35.92
N LEU A 399 2.33 1.37 -35.03
CA LEU A 399 3.10 2.34 -34.25
C LEU A 399 4.22 1.67 -33.44
N LEU A 400 3.89 0.55 -32.77
CA LEU A 400 4.87 -0.22 -31.99
C LEU A 400 6.03 -0.70 -32.88
N LYS A 401 5.70 -1.28 -34.05
CA LYS A 401 6.69 -1.77 -35.01
C LYS A 401 7.67 -0.67 -35.45
N ASP A 402 7.16 0.53 -35.75
CA ASP A 402 7.97 1.67 -36.16
C ASP A 402 8.92 2.17 -35.06
N LYS A 403 8.59 1.95 -33.79
CA LYS A 403 9.35 2.41 -32.61
C LYS A 403 10.29 1.37 -32.02
N LEU A 404 10.24 0.09 -32.42
CA LEU A 404 11.06 -0.97 -31.82
C LEU A 404 12.58 -0.70 -31.91
N ALA A 405 13.03 -0.04 -32.97
CA ALA A 405 14.45 0.25 -33.17
C ALA A 405 14.94 1.23 -32.08
N GLY A 406 15.90 0.80 -31.28
CA GLY A 406 16.50 1.62 -30.22
C GLY A 406 15.70 1.69 -28.92
N LEU A 407 14.51 1.07 -28.85
CA LEU A 407 13.68 1.04 -27.64
C LEU A 407 14.40 0.28 -26.52
N LYS A 408 14.34 0.84 -25.29
CA LYS A 408 14.92 0.26 -24.09
C LYS A 408 13.86 -0.29 -23.17
N TYR A 409 12.82 0.51 -22.88
CA TYR A 409 11.74 0.14 -21.98
C TYR A 409 10.37 0.29 -22.61
N ILE A 410 9.49 -0.64 -22.33
CA ILE A 410 8.05 -0.53 -22.56
C ILE A 410 7.40 -0.55 -21.20
N LEU A 411 6.65 0.49 -20.87
CA LEU A 411 5.88 0.58 -19.65
C LEU A 411 4.41 0.25 -19.94
N VAL A 412 3.81 -0.65 -19.16
CA VAL A 412 2.39 -1.00 -19.26
C VAL A 412 1.69 -0.60 -17.96
N ALA A 413 0.77 0.37 -18.04
CA ALA A 413 0.07 0.97 -16.89
C ALA A 413 -1.38 1.33 -17.25
N LEU A 414 -2.20 0.33 -17.59
CA LEU A 414 -3.59 0.47 -18.05
C LEU A 414 -4.61 0.51 -16.90
N GLY A 415 -4.15 0.39 -15.65
CA GLY A 415 -4.97 0.53 -14.43
C GLY A 415 -5.62 -0.76 -13.92
N GLU A 416 -5.55 -1.87 -14.67
CA GLU A 416 -6.08 -3.17 -14.26
C GLU A 416 -5.00 -4.25 -14.41
N ASP A 417 -4.73 -5.04 -13.36
CA ASP A 417 -3.69 -6.06 -13.34
C ASP A 417 -3.83 -7.08 -14.49
N GLU A 418 -5.05 -7.59 -14.71
CA GLU A 418 -5.32 -8.58 -15.76
C GLU A 418 -5.01 -8.02 -17.15
N LEU A 419 -5.43 -6.78 -17.43
CA LEU A 419 -5.19 -6.11 -18.70
C LEU A 419 -3.70 -5.80 -18.88
N ASN A 420 -3.02 -5.35 -17.82
CA ASN A 420 -1.58 -5.08 -17.85
C ASN A 420 -0.78 -6.34 -18.17
N ILE A 421 -1.06 -7.45 -17.48
CA ILE A 421 -0.39 -8.73 -17.70
C ILE A 421 -0.67 -9.29 -19.09
N LYS A 422 -1.93 -9.28 -19.53
CA LYS A 422 -2.29 -9.73 -20.86
C LYS A 422 -1.54 -8.94 -21.95
N THR A 423 -1.54 -7.62 -21.83
CA THR A 423 -0.83 -6.74 -22.76
C THR A 423 0.67 -7.01 -22.73
N ALA A 424 1.28 -7.18 -21.56
CA ALA A 424 2.71 -7.48 -21.44
C ALA A 424 3.09 -8.80 -22.14
N VAL A 425 2.27 -9.85 -21.99
CA VAL A 425 2.50 -11.14 -22.66
C VAL A 425 2.35 -11.01 -24.19
N GLU A 426 1.32 -10.29 -24.67
CA GLU A 426 1.12 -10.05 -26.10
C GLU A 426 2.28 -9.24 -26.71
N LEU A 427 2.79 -8.24 -25.98
CA LEU A 427 3.97 -7.47 -26.37
C LEU A 427 5.23 -8.33 -26.42
N SER A 428 5.46 -9.19 -25.43
CA SER A 428 6.57 -10.14 -25.41
C SER A 428 6.58 -11.02 -26.67
N HIS A 429 5.43 -11.60 -27.02
CA HIS A 429 5.27 -12.38 -28.25
C HIS A 429 5.45 -11.55 -29.54
N PHE A 430 4.97 -10.31 -29.55
CA PHE A 430 5.14 -9.42 -30.70
C PHE A 430 6.61 -9.06 -30.91
N ILE A 431 7.29 -8.62 -29.85
CA ILE A 431 8.70 -8.22 -29.88
C ILE A 431 9.58 -9.37 -30.38
N SER A 432 9.38 -10.58 -29.83
CA SER A 432 10.16 -11.77 -30.23
C SER A 432 10.00 -12.17 -31.71
N ARG A 433 8.93 -11.74 -32.38
CA ARG A 433 8.73 -11.97 -33.83
C ARG A 433 9.26 -10.87 -34.72
N GLU A 434 9.29 -9.63 -34.24
CA GLU A 434 9.62 -8.46 -35.04
C GLU A 434 11.10 -8.01 -34.89
N THR A 435 11.79 -8.44 -33.82
CA THR A 435 13.17 -8.04 -33.57
C THR A 435 13.95 -9.10 -32.78
N ASP A 436 15.26 -9.17 -33.05
CA ASP A 436 16.21 -9.97 -32.26
C ASP A 436 16.74 -9.19 -31.00
N ASN A 437 16.17 -8.02 -30.70
CA ASN A 437 16.60 -7.22 -29.57
C ASN A 437 16.03 -7.78 -28.26
N ASP A 438 16.78 -8.65 -27.60
CA ASP A 438 16.43 -9.28 -26.33
C ASP A 438 16.67 -8.37 -25.10
N GLN A 439 17.08 -7.12 -25.30
CA GLN A 439 17.37 -6.17 -24.22
C GLN A 439 16.19 -5.27 -23.85
N ILE A 440 15.10 -5.28 -24.64
CA ILE A 440 13.89 -4.52 -24.32
C ILE A 440 13.24 -5.11 -23.07
N LYS A 441 12.98 -4.28 -22.05
CA LYS A 441 12.24 -4.69 -20.85
C LYS A 441 10.81 -4.18 -20.90
N ILE A 442 9.85 -5.05 -20.54
CA ILE A 442 8.44 -4.72 -20.41
C ILE A 442 8.14 -4.53 -18.91
N LEU A 443 8.07 -3.28 -18.49
CA LEU A 443 7.86 -2.87 -17.11
C LEU A 443 6.35 -2.79 -16.88
N THR A 444 5.80 -3.70 -16.08
CA THR A 444 4.35 -3.91 -15.95
C THR A 444 3.90 -3.56 -14.54
N ASP A 445 3.01 -2.54 -14.43
CA ASP A 445 2.39 -2.18 -13.15
C ASP A 445 1.39 -3.25 -12.72
N VAL A 446 1.52 -3.76 -11.48
CA VAL A 446 0.67 -4.78 -10.92
C VAL A 446 0.45 -4.54 -9.44
N TYR A 447 -0.82 -4.39 -9.02
CA TYR A 447 -1.20 -4.20 -7.62
C TYR A 447 -1.02 -5.46 -6.77
N ASN A 448 -1.29 -6.64 -7.37
CA ASN A 448 -1.24 -7.92 -6.68
C ASN A 448 -0.34 -8.94 -7.41
N THR A 449 0.95 -8.92 -7.12
CA THR A 449 1.93 -9.83 -7.76
C THR A 449 1.73 -11.31 -7.40
N ARG A 450 1.01 -11.63 -6.32
CA ARG A 450 0.78 -13.04 -5.91
C ARG A 450 -0.08 -13.79 -6.90
N ASP A 451 -1.10 -13.13 -7.48
CA ASP A 451 -2.01 -13.75 -8.45
C ASP A 451 -1.30 -14.02 -9.79
N TYR A 452 -0.22 -13.30 -10.05
CA TYR A 452 0.58 -13.41 -11.28
C TYR A 452 1.99 -13.98 -11.05
N SER A 453 2.19 -14.70 -9.94
CA SER A 453 3.47 -15.33 -9.60
C SER A 453 3.96 -16.31 -10.66
N TYR A 454 3.07 -16.86 -11.50
CA TYR A 454 3.42 -17.73 -12.61
C TYR A 454 4.30 -17.03 -13.67
N ILE A 455 4.13 -15.72 -13.89
CA ILE A 455 5.02 -14.93 -14.78
C ILE A 455 6.44 -14.93 -14.22
N GLN A 456 6.59 -14.73 -12.91
CA GLN A 456 7.90 -14.73 -12.26
C GLN A 456 8.52 -16.14 -12.19
N GLN A 457 7.71 -17.20 -12.11
CA GLN A 457 8.18 -18.58 -12.11
C GLN A 457 8.62 -19.02 -13.51
N ALA A 458 7.95 -18.55 -14.58
CA ALA A 458 8.27 -18.83 -15.97
C ALA A 458 9.32 -17.87 -16.55
N LYS A 459 10.37 -17.54 -15.77
CA LYS A 459 11.42 -16.57 -16.14
C LYS A 459 12.13 -16.89 -17.46
N GLU A 460 12.20 -18.15 -17.86
CA GLU A 460 12.80 -18.55 -19.14
C GLU A 460 11.94 -18.13 -20.34
N CYS A 461 10.61 -18.07 -20.17
CA CYS A 461 9.67 -17.69 -21.23
C CYS A 461 9.39 -16.19 -21.27
N PHE A 462 9.47 -15.51 -20.12
CA PHE A 462 9.08 -14.09 -19.95
C PHE A 462 10.17 -13.29 -19.22
N LYS A 463 11.45 -13.49 -19.62
CA LYS A 463 12.60 -12.83 -18.97
C LYS A 463 12.58 -11.30 -19.08
N GLU A 464 11.92 -10.78 -20.11
CA GLU A 464 11.77 -9.36 -20.37
C GLU A 464 10.64 -8.71 -19.58
N ILE A 465 9.63 -9.49 -19.07
CA ILE A 465 8.51 -8.94 -18.29
C ILE A 465 8.95 -8.75 -16.85
N CYS A 466 8.88 -7.51 -16.39
CA CYS A 466 9.28 -7.08 -15.07
C CYS A 466 8.07 -6.48 -14.35
N LEU A 467 7.61 -7.13 -13.26
CA LEU A 467 6.48 -6.64 -12.46
C LEU A 467 6.97 -5.65 -11.40
N TYR A 468 6.26 -4.55 -11.21
CA TYR A 468 6.52 -3.55 -10.18
C TYR A 468 5.21 -2.96 -9.64
N GLY A 469 5.27 -2.13 -8.61
CA GLY A 469 4.12 -1.38 -8.09
C GLY A 469 3.19 -2.17 -7.16
N SER A 470 3.63 -3.34 -6.67
CA SER A 470 2.74 -4.17 -5.85
C SER A 470 2.40 -3.54 -4.50
N ASN A 471 1.15 -3.74 -4.07
CA ASN A 471 0.70 -3.26 -2.76
C ASN A 471 1.55 -3.83 -1.61
N ASP A 472 2.02 -5.08 -1.72
CA ASP A 472 2.90 -5.71 -0.72
C ASP A 472 4.28 -5.02 -0.61
N ASN A 473 4.77 -4.40 -1.69
CA ASN A 473 6.04 -3.68 -1.70
C ASN A 473 5.88 -2.21 -1.30
N ILE A 474 4.75 -1.59 -1.64
CA ILE A 474 4.52 -0.16 -1.41
C ILE A 474 3.95 0.10 -0.01
N TYR A 475 2.91 -0.65 0.38
CA TYR A 475 2.25 -0.45 1.67
C TYR A 475 2.95 -1.24 2.77
N THR A 476 4.16 -0.82 3.12
CA THR A 476 4.96 -1.35 4.22
C THR A 476 5.17 -0.30 5.30
N GLU A 477 5.42 -0.74 6.53
CA GLU A 477 5.77 0.17 7.62
C GLU A 477 6.98 1.04 7.28
N ASP A 478 7.98 0.44 6.61
CA ASP A 478 9.21 1.13 6.29
C ASP A 478 9.01 2.26 5.27
N ILE A 479 8.13 2.04 4.27
CA ILE A 479 7.85 3.06 3.25
C ILE A 479 6.85 4.09 3.75
N ILE A 480 5.70 3.65 4.31
CA ILE A 480 4.61 4.55 4.65
C ILE A 480 4.83 5.27 5.98
N ILE A 481 5.35 4.57 7.01
CA ILE A 481 5.46 5.13 8.36
C ILE A 481 6.87 5.68 8.61
N ASN A 482 7.90 4.93 8.21
CA ASN A 482 9.29 5.32 8.43
C ASN A 482 9.84 6.19 7.29
N GLU A 483 9.10 6.38 6.21
CA GLU A 483 9.48 7.17 5.04
C GLU A 483 10.89 6.81 4.53
N SER A 484 11.16 5.50 4.46
CA SER A 484 12.51 4.97 4.16
C SER A 484 13.08 5.44 2.82
N ARG A 485 12.20 5.78 1.87
CA ARG A 485 12.61 6.34 0.57
C ARG A 485 13.28 7.70 0.67
N GLU A 486 12.98 8.47 1.73
CA GLU A 486 13.60 9.75 2.01
C GLU A 486 14.83 9.62 2.92
N MET A 487 15.08 8.44 3.49
CA MET A 487 16.07 8.28 4.56
C MET A 487 17.48 8.68 4.13
N THR A 488 17.89 8.34 2.90
CA THR A 488 19.21 8.72 2.37
C THR A 488 19.31 10.23 2.25
N ALA A 489 18.30 10.89 1.67
CA ALA A 489 18.27 12.35 1.56
C ALA A 489 18.29 13.03 2.93
N ARG A 490 17.54 12.52 3.91
CA ARG A 490 17.52 13.03 5.29
C ARG A 490 18.89 12.90 5.97
N LYS A 491 19.58 11.76 5.80
CA LYS A 491 20.93 11.54 6.33
C LYS A 491 21.94 12.50 5.70
N ILE A 492 21.90 12.67 4.38
CA ILE A 492 22.76 13.60 3.64
C ILE A 492 22.48 15.04 4.10
N HIS A 493 21.20 15.43 4.18
CA HIS A 493 20.84 16.75 4.69
C HIS A 493 21.34 16.96 6.11
N ALA A 494 21.16 16.01 7.01
CA ALA A 494 21.61 16.10 8.39
C ALA A 494 23.15 16.27 8.47
N TYR A 495 23.89 15.52 7.63
CA TYR A 495 25.35 15.61 7.54
C TYR A 495 25.81 17.01 7.16
N TYR A 496 25.30 17.60 6.07
CA TYR A 496 25.68 18.96 5.67
C TYR A 496 25.10 20.04 6.58
N ASN A 497 23.92 19.80 7.15
CA ASN A 497 23.31 20.76 8.08
C ASN A 497 24.13 20.91 9.37
N ALA A 498 24.71 19.81 9.87
CA ALA A 498 25.56 19.81 11.05
C ALA A 498 26.89 20.60 10.85
N GLN A 499 27.35 20.79 9.61
CA GLN A 499 28.53 21.55 9.27
C GLN A 499 28.29 23.08 9.25
N LYS A 500 27.03 23.51 9.26
CA LYS A 500 26.65 24.93 9.29
C LYS A 500 26.70 25.48 10.70
N ALA A 501 26.92 26.81 10.81
CA ALA A 501 26.74 27.52 12.08
C ALA A 501 25.30 27.25 12.62
N VAL A 502 25.18 27.13 13.94
CA VAL A 502 23.94 26.71 14.61
C VAL A 502 22.72 27.55 14.18
N GLU A 503 22.89 28.84 14.05
CA GLU A 503 21.85 29.79 13.62
C GLU A 503 21.43 29.64 12.15
N LYS A 504 22.18 28.92 11.33
CA LYS A 504 21.91 28.62 9.91
C LYS A 504 21.42 27.21 9.70
N GLN A 505 21.33 26.40 10.75
CA GLN A 505 20.84 25.04 10.67
C GLN A 505 19.31 25.03 10.51
N VAL A 506 18.83 24.26 9.53
CA VAL A 506 17.40 24.10 9.26
C VAL A 506 17.08 22.60 9.35
N PRO A 507 16.27 22.16 10.32
CA PRO A 507 15.89 20.77 10.42
C PRO A 507 15.06 20.33 9.19
N TRP A 508 15.10 19.03 8.87
CA TRP A 508 14.40 18.48 7.70
C TRP A 508 12.93 18.87 7.63
N GLN A 509 12.23 18.84 8.77
CA GLN A 509 10.81 19.17 8.87
C GLN A 509 10.50 20.62 8.48
N ALA A 510 11.43 21.53 8.71
CA ALA A 510 11.29 22.95 8.41
C ALA A 510 11.73 23.33 6.98
N LEU A 511 12.24 22.37 6.20
CA LEU A 511 12.54 22.61 4.79
C LEU A 511 11.24 22.84 4.00
N SER A 512 11.30 23.77 3.05
CA SER A 512 10.20 23.93 2.07
C SER A 512 10.02 22.66 1.23
N PRO A 513 8.83 22.39 0.70
CA PRO A 513 8.55 21.20 -0.14
C PRO A 513 9.57 21.06 -1.28
N ILE A 514 9.86 22.16 -1.99
CA ILE A 514 10.84 22.15 -3.09
C ILE A 514 12.25 21.74 -2.64
N LYS A 515 12.69 22.21 -1.44
CA LYS A 515 14.00 21.83 -0.90
C LYS A 515 14.06 20.35 -0.49
N LYS A 516 12.98 19.82 0.07
CA LYS A 516 12.88 18.37 0.35
C LYS A 516 12.99 17.57 -0.92
N MET A 517 12.19 17.93 -1.92
CA MET A 517 12.14 17.27 -3.23
C MET A 517 13.52 17.28 -3.90
N THR A 518 14.20 18.44 -4.01
CA THR A 518 15.53 18.51 -4.62
C THR A 518 16.58 17.70 -3.87
N ASN A 519 16.51 17.60 -2.54
CA ASN A 519 17.40 16.73 -1.76
C ASN A 519 17.12 15.24 -2.03
N ILE A 520 15.85 14.85 -2.15
CA ILE A 520 15.45 13.45 -2.46
C ILE A 520 15.94 13.07 -3.86
N SER A 521 15.72 13.96 -4.83
CA SER A 521 16.15 13.79 -6.20
C SER A 521 17.67 13.65 -6.31
N ALA A 522 18.43 14.58 -5.70
CA ALA A 522 19.89 14.54 -5.69
C ALA A 522 20.43 13.24 -5.05
N ALA A 523 19.80 12.76 -3.95
CA ALA A 523 20.19 11.50 -3.31
C ALA A 523 19.94 10.29 -4.20
N SER A 524 18.82 10.24 -4.96
CA SER A 524 18.51 9.17 -5.89
C SER A 524 19.45 9.14 -7.09
N HIS A 525 19.97 10.30 -7.51
CA HIS A 525 20.87 10.43 -8.66
C HIS A 525 22.32 10.00 -8.36
N ILE A 526 22.69 9.77 -7.10
CA ILE A 526 24.04 9.30 -6.72
C ILE A 526 24.37 7.98 -7.42
N TYR A 527 23.45 7.02 -7.43
CA TYR A 527 23.62 5.74 -8.13
C TYR A 527 23.94 5.94 -9.60
N THR A 528 23.21 6.79 -10.29
CA THR A 528 23.41 7.11 -11.71
C THR A 528 24.81 7.70 -11.96
N LYS A 529 25.26 8.64 -11.13
CA LYS A 529 26.61 9.22 -11.21
C LYS A 529 27.71 8.17 -11.04
N LEU A 530 27.54 7.24 -10.09
CA LEU A 530 28.49 6.15 -9.87
C LEU A 530 28.55 5.21 -11.09
N GLN A 531 27.41 4.82 -11.66
CA GLN A 531 27.37 3.98 -12.87
C GLN A 531 28.02 4.67 -14.06
N LEU A 532 27.74 5.96 -14.30
CA LEU A 532 28.37 6.74 -15.36
C LEU A 532 29.88 6.83 -15.18
N ALA A 533 30.36 6.98 -13.95
CA ALA A 533 31.77 7.01 -13.63
C ALA A 533 32.45 5.63 -13.64
N GLY A 534 31.68 4.54 -13.72
CA GLY A 534 32.21 3.17 -13.58
C GLY A 534 32.79 2.91 -12.19
N LEU A 535 32.18 3.51 -11.15
CA LEU A 535 32.62 3.42 -9.76
C LEU A 535 31.59 2.70 -8.90
N THR A 536 32.11 2.05 -7.87
CA THR A 536 31.32 1.46 -6.78
C THR A 536 31.62 2.19 -5.46
N PRO A 537 30.78 2.12 -4.43
CA PRO A 537 31.10 2.68 -3.11
C PRO A 537 32.42 2.18 -2.52
N GLN A 538 32.85 0.96 -2.84
CA GLN A 538 34.09 0.36 -2.37
C GLN A 538 35.34 1.03 -2.96
N ASP A 539 35.24 1.59 -4.18
CA ASP A 539 36.38 2.23 -4.85
C ASP A 539 36.87 3.47 -4.12
N PHE A 540 36.00 4.11 -3.31
CA PHE A 540 36.37 5.30 -2.55
C PHE A 540 37.37 5.04 -1.42
N ALA A 541 37.59 3.77 -1.06
CA ALA A 541 38.59 3.43 -0.06
C ALA A 541 40.02 3.76 -0.50
N GLN A 542 40.29 3.78 -1.83
CA GLN A 542 41.61 4.01 -2.39
C GLN A 542 42.08 5.48 -2.37
N TRP A 543 41.16 6.43 -2.20
CA TRP A 543 41.49 7.87 -2.20
C TRP A 543 41.42 8.42 -0.78
N SER A 544 42.54 9.01 -0.31
CA SER A 544 42.65 9.61 1.03
C SER A 544 42.06 11.01 1.11
N THR A 545 42.04 11.72 -0.04
CA THR A 545 41.53 13.11 -0.15
C THR A 545 40.57 13.28 -1.33
N GLU A 546 39.75 14.35 -1.31
CA GLU A 546 38.87 14.73 -2.40
C GLU A 546 39.66 15.03 -3.66
N GLU A 547 40.83 15.68 -3.53
CA GLU A 547 41.71 16.04 -4.64
C GLU A 547 42.21 14.77 -5.38
N GLU A 548 42.56 13.71 -4.64
CA GLU A 548 42.95 12.42 -5.23
C GLU A 548 41.80 11.80 -6.00
N TYR A 549 40.58 11.83 -5.48
CA TYR A 549 39.40 11.38 -6.16
C TYR A 549 39.14 12.16 -7.45
N VAL A 550 39.10 13.50 -7.39
CA VAL A 550 38.89 14.36 -8.55
C VAL A 550 39.98 14.16 -9.62
N LYS A 551 41.25 14.03 -9.19
CA LYS A 551 42.36 13.71 -10.08
C LYS A 551 42.20 12.35 -10.75
N ALA A 552 41.73 11.34 -10.05
CA ALA A 552 41.48 10.00 -10.58
C ALA A 552 40.30 9.97 -11.58
N LEU A 553 39.31 10.84 -11.41
CA LEU A 553 38.26 11.02 -12.42
C LEU A 553 38.85 11.60 -13.74
N GLY A 554 39.76 12.56 -13.62
CA GLY A 554 40.25 13.34 -14.77
C GLY A 554 39.25 14.41 -15.21
N ASN A 555 39.71 15.40 -15.95
CA ASN A 555 38.92 16.60 -16.28
C ASN A 555 37.67 16.31 -17.12
N GLU A 556 37.76 15.48 -18.15
CA GLU A 556 36.63 15.20 -19.06
C GLU A 556 35.50 14.47 -18.29
N ARG A 557 35.81 13.41 -17.56
CA ARG A 557 34.84 12.64 -16.79
C ARG A 557 34.18 13.50 -15.72
N PHE A 558 34.98 14.30 -14.98
CA PHE A 558 34.50 15.21 -13.94
C PHE A 558 33.50 16.25 -14.49
N GLU A 559 33.85 16.92 -15.61
CA GLU A 559 32.98 17.92 -16.24
C GLU A 559 31.72 17.30 -16.82
N ASN A 560 31.79 16.08 -17.39
CA ASN A 560 30.61 15.40 -17.92
C ASN A 560 29.67 14.93 -16.76
N LEU A 561 30.20 14.53 -15.63
CA LEU A 561 29.37 14.25 -14.43
C LEU A 561 28.67 15.50 -13.92
N ALA A 562 29.38 16.67 -13.92
CA ALA A 562 28.77 17.95 -13.52
C ALA A 562 27.69 18.40 -14.54
N LYS A 563 27.92 18.24 -15.84
CA LYS A 563 26.89 18.48 -16.87
C LYS A 563 25.68 17.54 -16.70
N GLY A 564 25.93 16.27 -16.40
CA GLY A 564 24.87 15.29 -16.12
C GLY A 564 24.04 15.67 -14.89
N GLU A 565 24.67 16.19 -13.84
CA GLU A 565 23.97 16.69 -12.66
C GLU A 565 23.07 17.89 -13.00
N HIS A 566 23.57 18.81 -13.83
CA HIS A 566 22.77 19.95 -14.29
C HIS A 566 21.54 19.51 -15.11
N LEU A 567 21.71 18.56 -16.04
CA LEU A 567 20.62 17.99 -16.81
C LEU A 567 19.56 17.32 -15.90
N HIS A 568 20.02 16.56 -14.91
CA HIS A 568 19.16 15.93 -13.92
C HIS A 568 18.42 16.98 -13.07
N TRP A 569 19.12 18.03 -12.60
CA TRP A 569 18.50 19.10 -11.83
C TRP A 569 17.42 19.85 -12.62
N ASN A 570 17.69 20.14 -13.92
CA ASN A 570 16.69 20.74 -14.81
C ASN A 570 15.46 19.82 -14.93
N ALA A 571 15.68 18.53 -15.17
CA ALA A 571 14.61 17.55 -15.30
C ALA A 571 13.76 17.47 -13.99
N THR A 572 14.43 17.47 -12.85
CA THR A 572 13.76 17.48 -11.54
C THR A 572 12.81 18.67 -11.40
N LEU A 573 13.24 19.87 -11.78
CA LEU A 573 12.37 21.05 -11.70
C LEU A 573 11.25 21.01 -12.74
N PHE A 574 11.52 20.59 -13.98
CA PHE A 574 10.51 20.50 -15.03
C PHE A 574 9.38 19.52 -14.67
N VAL A 575 9.69 18.38 -14.07
CA VAL A 575 8.64 17.41 -13.62
C VAL A 575 7.88 17.87 -12.37
N HIS A 576 8.28 19.01 -11.78
CA HIS A 576 7.61 19.66 -10.66
C HIS A 576 7.02 21.04 -11.05
N GLU A 577 6.57 21.16 -12.29
CA GLU A 577 5.81 22.32 -12.83
C GLU A 577 6.63 23.58 -13.03
N TRP A 578 7.97 23.53 -12.90
CA TRP A 578 8.82 24.69 -13.19
C TRP A 578 9.04 24.83 -14.70
N ASP A 579 9.24 26.11 -15.12
CA ASP A 579 9.60 26.46 -16.51
C ASP A 579 10.80 27.41 -16.54
N VAL A 580 11.36 27.57 -17.71
CA VAL A 580 12.46 28.49 -17.96
C VAL A 580 12.02 29.94 -17.71
N TRP A 581 12.82 30.68 -16.96
CA TRP A 581 12.69 32.13 -16.90
C TRP A 581 13.75 32.73 -17.82
N HIS A 582 13.35 33.07 -19.05
CA HIS A 582 14.26 33.63 -20.03
C HIS A 582 14.84 34.96 -19.55
N LEU A 583 16.15 35.19 -19.74
CA LEU A 583 16.81 36.40 -19.29
C LEU A 583 16.21 37.68 -19.92
N SER A 584 15.67 37.59 -21.14
CA SER A 584 14.94 38.68 -21.79
C SER A 584 13.69 39.11 -21.05
N ASP A 585 13.09 38.23 -20.29
CA ASP A 585 11.80 38.45 -19.57
C ASP A 585 12.03 38.93 -18.14
N ILE A 586 13.32 38.98 -17.70
CA ILE A 586 13.67 39.37 -16.33
C ILE A 586 14.05 40.86 -16.33
N PRO A 587 13.26 41.72 -15.66
CA PRO A 587 13.56 43.13 -15.57
C PRO A 587 14.93 43.40 -14.92
N ASP A 588 15.62 44.45 -15.35
CA ASP A 588 16.99 44.75 -14.90
C ASP A 588 17.12 45.00 -13.38
N PHE A 589 16.06 45.48 -12.74
CA PHE A 589 16.02 45.71 -11.30
C PHE A 589 15.84 44.44 -10.46
N VAL A 590 15.53 43.29 -11.11
CA VAL A 590 15.36 41.99 -10.42
C VAL A 590 16.72 41.35 -10.23
N SER A 591 17.08 41.13 -8.96
CA SER A 591 18.36 40.53 -8.54
C SER A 591 18.28 39.03 -8.22
N VAL A 592 17.10 38.41 -8.30
CA VAL A 592 16.89 36.98 -8.02
C VAL A 592 16.72 36.20 -9.31
N ASN A 593 17.23 34.97 -9.32
CA ASN A 593 17.21 34.08 -10.49
C ASN A 593 15.98 33.16 -10.57
N LYS A 594 14.99 33.34 -9.66
CA LYS A 594 13.77 32.52 -9.62
C LYS A 594 12.55 33.32 -9.23
N ASP A 595 11.42 32.91 -9.74
CA ASP A 595 10.07 33.34 -9.36
C ASP A 595 9.31 32.13 -8.80
N GLU A 596 9.26 32.00 -7.47
CA GLU A 596 8.62 30.85 -6.80
C GLU A 596 7.09 30.86 -7.00
N LYS A 597 6.47 32.04 -7.17
CA LYS A 597 5.01 32.15 -7.38
C LYS A 597 4.59 31.60 -8.73
N HIS A 598 5.38 31.88 -9.77
CA HIS A 598 5.08 31.43 -11.13
C HIS A 598 5.90 30.20 -11.53
N LYS A 599 6.63 29.60 -10.59
CA LYS A 599 7.49 28.43 -10.79
C LYS A 599 8.43 28.59 -12.00
N LYS A 600 9.16 29.73 -12.07
CA LYS A 600 10.15 30.02 -13.12
C LYS A 600 11.54 30.13 -12.55
N HIS A 601 12.54 29.62 -13.28
CA HIS A 601 13.94 29.67 -12.84
C HIS A 601 14.88 29.96 -14.02
N ALA A 602 15.78 30.95 -13.88
CA ALA A 602 16.69 31.37 -14.95
C ALA A 602 17.78 30.34 -15.27
N CYS A 603 18.13 29.48 -14.30
CA CYS A 603 19.14 28.43 -14.52
C CYS A 603 18.62 27.17 -15.25
N LEU A 604 17.34 27.10 -15.61
CA LEU A 604 16.73 25.96 -16.35
C LEU A 604 17.07 26.06 -17.85
N VAL A 605 18.35 26.12 -18.16
CA VAL A 605 18.92 26.29 -19.51
C VAL A 605 20.06 25.28 -19.70
N ASP A 606 20.56 25.16 -20.91
CA ASP A 606 21.70 24.29 -21.22
C ASP A 606 22.97 24.74 -20.48
N TRP A 607 23.89 23.81 -20.23
CA TRP A 607 25.14 24.04 -19.54
C TRP A 607 25.95 25.24 -20.04
N GLU A 608 26.00 25.44 -21.35
CA GLU A 608 26.76 26.54 -21.96
C GLU A 608 26.04 27.89 -21.78
N GLU A 609 24.71 27.89 -21.75
CA GLU A 609 23.91 29.10 -21.48
C GLU A 609 23.95 29.57 -20.05
N LEU A 610 24.27 28.67 -19.08
CA LEU A 610 24.46 29.05 -17.67
C LEU A 610 25.49 30.16 -17.51
N LYS A 611 26.49 30.25 -18.40
CA LYS A 611 27.48 31.34 -18.36
C LYS A 611 26.81 32.70 -18.43
N LYS A 612 25.81 32.89 -19.28
CA LYS A 612 25.07 34.17 -19.39
C LYS A 612 24.28 34.46 -18.10
N VAL A 613 23.72 33.40 -17.48
CA VAL A 613 23.00 33.51 -16.20
C VAL A 613 23.97 33.89 -15.06
N GLU A 614 25.15 33.25 -15.02
CA GLU A 614 26.22 33.58 -14.08
C GLU A 614 26.68 35.07 -14.21
N GLU A 615 26.86 35.52 -15.46
CA GLU A 615 27.21 36.92 -15.76
C GLU A 615 26.11 37.89 -15.32
N ARG A 616 24.85 37.54 -15.50
CA ARG A 616 23.68 38.37 -15.14
C ARG A 616 23.51 38.55 -13.64
N PHE A 617 23.67 37.47 -12.85
CA PHE A 617 23.38 37.45 -11.43
C PHE A 617 24.64 37.48 -10.53
N GLY A 618 25.83 37.33 -11.11
CA GLY A 618 27.11 37.35 -10.35
C GLY A 618 27.35 36.09 -9.50
N GLU A 619 26.67 34.98 -9.78
CA GLU A 619 26.75 33.75 -9.00
C GLU A 619 27.27 32.59 -9.86
N PRO A 620 28.22 31.76 -9.36
CA PRO A 620 28.84 30.68 -10.13
C PRO A 620 28.00 29.40 -10.13
N TYR A 621 26.88 29.34 -10.82
CA TYR A 621 25.92 28.23 -10.77
C TYR A 621 26.53 26.88 -11.17
N ARG A 622 27.38 26.83 -12.22
CA ARG A 622 28.09 25.62 -12.64
C ARG A 622 29.02 25.04 -11.55
N LYS A 623 29.44 25.87 -10.60
CA LYS A 623 30.22 25.41 -9.45
C LYS A 623 29.40 24.49 -8.55
N TYR A 624 28.11 24.75 -8.36
CA TYR A 624 27.25 23.91 -7.52
C TYR A 624 27.13 22.49 -8.06
N ASP A 625 27.01 22.34 -9.38
CA ASP A 625 26.98 21.02 -10.02
C ASP A 625 28.32 20.28 -9.91
N ARG A 626 29.44 21.01 -10.04
CA ARG A 626 30.79 20.45 -9.81
C ARG A 626 30.99 20.05 -8.33
N ASP A 627 30.50 20.87 -7.40
CA ASP A 627 30.56 20.54 -5.97
C ASP A 627 29.69 19.31 -5.66
N SER A 628 28.56 19.10 -6.35
CA SER A 628 27.77 17.87 -6.22
C SER A 628 28.57 16.61 -6.59
N VAL A 629 29.42 16.68 -7.61
CA VAL A 629 30.33 15.57 -7.98
C VAL A 629 31.42 15.37 -6.93
N ARG A 630 32.04 16.44 -6.40
CA ARG A 630 33.04 16.38 -5.32
C ARG A 630 32.49 15.75 -4.05
N ASN A 631 31.28 16.18 -3.69
CA ASN A 631 30.58 15.73 -2.48
C ASN A 631 30.34 14.22 -2.42
N ILE A 632 30.38 13.49 -3.55
CA ILE A 632 30.27 12.02 -3.57
C ILE A 632 31.39 11.39 -2.72
N TRP A 633 32.63 11.94 -2.78
CA TRP A 633 33.74 11.46 -1.96
C TRP A 633 33.48 11.63 -0.45
N GLU A 634 32.97 12.81 -0.04
CA GLU A 634 32.61 13.05 1.35
C GLU A 634 31.51 12.10 1.84
N LEU A 635 30.47 11.90 1.00
CA LEU A 635 29.38 10.99 1.33
C LEU A 635 29.86 9.54 1.45
N ALA A 636 30.80 9.12 0.59
CA ALA A 636 31.43 7.80 0.67
C ALA A 636 32.18 7.62 1.99
N LYS A 637 32.99 8.61 2.39
CA LYS A 637 33.76 8.59 3.66
C LYS A 637 32.84 8.61 4.88
N ALA A 638 31.65 9.22 4.76
CA ALA A 638 30.65 9.24 5.82
C ALA A 638 29.74 7.98 5.83
N ASN A 639 29.97 6.98 4.97
CA ASN A 639 29.12 5.80 4.76
C ASN A 639 27.66 6.15 4.46
N LEU A 640 27.45 7.13 3.56
CA LEU A 640 26.15 7.63 3.15
C LEU A 640 25.77 7.28 1.69
N LEU A 641 26.63 6.52 0.97
CA LEU A 641 26.38 6.00 -0.39
C LEU A 641 25.60 4.71 -0.37
#